data_b89c9f4c21a550fdd2972d5f5916a6f4
#
_entry.id   b89c9f4c21a550fdd2972d5f5916a6f4
#
_cell.length_a   1.000
_cell.length_b   1.000
_cell.length_c   1.000
_cell.angle_alpha   90.00
_cell.angle_beta   90.00
_cell.angle_gamma   90.00
#
_symmetry.space_group_name_H-M   'P 1'
#
loop_
_entity.id
_entity.type
_entity.pdbx_description
1 polymer ?
#
loop_
_entity_poly.entity_id
_entity_poly.type
_entity_poly.pdbx_seq_one_letter_code
_entity_poly.pdbx_strand_id
1 'polypeptide(L)'
;MGRAAVVTLLAAVAFVALPIRFASAAFSANGVGSGQASLQSIPQAAAPVGVSSGHDVTLSWAATTLSGGTPAAAYTVRRYDTSNVAQPILDACITVTTATCVEHNVPAGTWLYSVQARMSSWTGAESAKSAAITVSASSFALTSTAPITALPAVVTGTISNFTLADTLTYHLDSTTGPVLTGSPSTVTNSTSMAVSMTLPTGTTDAPHSLFVVGSSGSFAAASINIVIPPVLQSMQMRDVNGNGKVDQVTVVFDDTLGVYTAGVAPWTLTNVPSGGSLSSVSVAGSTATLTLAEGAGAANTAVGTFKIALAVNSAGIRDVYDHTTSFAATAPTDLAPPAVLALTMKDATANGKVDQVTMSFSEALAAYTAPATVWTLSNVPSGGSLASVTVATPAVTLAITEGPGAVDTSLGSFTVDLAANAAGIRDAAGNLASFTAAPADGAKPIMQSQEMFDDNTDGKIDRVLVKFSETLAPFTAPITVFSLSSAPSAATLNTVTVSSNQATLALNQGANAASTAVGSFKISLTSNTLGIRDAAGNLSSYASTAPTDRAAPALVTLSLLDNNGNGKVDSVTAVFSETLQTYSAATAPWTLANVPSGGMLASVALSSATLTLTLTEGAGAADTTVGAMTVAMAANAAGARDAIGNLSAFTPTAPIDKAKPAAATITDTNGSLDGKAEPGDTIVITFSEPLAPASVPSSTTVTITDPAGSGNDTLTMLGISNGARTTGANTYVTLDGGVASFANSTVALSNANRTLTVTIASPCSGTGCATLGQQLTVATYSYLAATTLTDVSGNLAATQAKTQSIRLF
;
A
#
# COMPACT_ATOMS: atom_id res chain seq x y z
N MET A 1 15.11 56.68 30.58
CA MET A 1 14.88 57.39 31.82
C MET A 1 16.09 57.21 32.73
N GLY A 2 16.66 58.23 33.22
CA GLY A 2 17.73 58.17 34.24
C GLY A 2 19.03 58.90 33.80
N ARG A 3 18.99 60.19 33.90
CA ARG A 3 20.19 61.11 33.87
C ARG A 3 21.09 60.81 35.06
N ALA A 4 22.38 60.67 34.82
CA ALA A 4 23.38 60.88 35.91
C ALA A 4 24.35 61.98 35.48
N ALA A 5 24.53 62.90 36.41
CA ALA A 5 25.18 64.14 36.25
C ALA A 5 26.72 64.03 36.31
N VAL A 6 27.37 64.81 35.48
CA VAL A 6 28.82 65.15 35.54
C VAL A 6 29.07 66.13 36.68
N VAL A 7 29.95 65.78 37.61
CA VAL A 7 30.52 66.73 38.57
C VAL A 7 31.97 66.98 38.18
N THR A 8 32.19 68.17 37.71
CA THR A 8 33.55 68.73 37.43
C THR A 8 34.09 69.30 38.75
N LEU A 9 35.20 68.76 39.27
CA LEU A 9 35.92 69.35 40.39
C LEU A 9 37.12 70.11 39.86
N LEU A 10 37.02 71.42 39.89
CA LEU A 10 38.14 72.37 39.69
C LEU A 10 38.97 72.41 40.92
N ALA A 11 40.22 71.99 40.93
CA ALA A 11 41.19 72.23 41.96
C ALA A 11 41.99 73.51 41.62
N ALA A 12 41.73 74.59 42.29
CA ALA A 12 42.54 75.77 42.16
C ALA A 12 43.85 75.63 43.03
N VAL A 13 44.97 75.61 42.32
CA VAL A 13 46.27 75.70 43.04
C VAL A 13 46.63 77.17 43.21
N ALA A 14 46.63 77.60 44.45
CA ALA A 14 47.06 78.91 44.84
C ALA A 14 48.62 78.97 44.87
N PHE A 15 49.14 79.82 44.05
CA PHE A 15 50.53 80.16 44.16
C PHE A 15 50.78 81.08 45.36
N VAL A 16 51.56 80.66 46.37
CA VAL A 16 52.09 81.49 47.40
C VAL A 16 53.46 81.94 46.97
N ALA A 17 53.51 83.23 46.66
CA ALA A 17 54.83 83.92 46.45
C ALA A 17 55.49 84.20 47.79
N LEU A 18 56.56 83.57 48.09
CA LEU A 18 57.44 83.91 49.14
C LEU A 18 58.47 84.99 48.67
N PRO A 19 58.63 86.08 49.37
CA PRO A 19 59.61 87.08 49.01
C PRO A 19 61.02 86.62 49.36
N ILE A 20 61.87 86.72 48.35
CA ILE A 20 63.34 86.48 48.48
C ILE A 20 63.90 87.62 49.24
N ARG A 21 64.35 87.48 50.44
CA ARG A 21 65.09 88.41 51.15
C ARG A 21 66.63 88.21 50.80
N PHE A 22 67.22 89.21 50.20
CA PHE A 22 68.68 89.27 50.13
C PHE A 22 69.19 89.58 51.50
N ALA A 23 70.04 88.76 52.11
CA ALA A 23 70.82 89.04 53.25
C ALA A 23 72.16 89.59 52.82
N SER A 24 72.33 90.92 52.98
CA SER A 24 73.63 91.51 52.89
C SER A 24 74.37 91.29 54.22
N ALA A 25 75.42 90.49 54.17
CA ALA A 25 76.30 90.42 55.34
C ALA A 25 77.45 91.44 55.17
N ALA A 26 77.36 92.42 56.03
CA ALA A 26 78.46 93.35 56.22
C ALA A 26 79.50 92.67 57.14
N PHE A 27 80.71 92.48 56.64
CA PHE A 27 81.80 92.11 57.45
C PHE A 27 82.62 93.40 57.88
N SER A 28 82.70 93.66 59.16
CA SER A 28 83.74 94.55 59.67
C SER A 28 84.79 93.69 60.26
N ALA A 29 85.95 93.71 59.69
CA ALA A 29 87.13 93.11 60.14
C ALA A 29 88.09 94.18 60.59
N ASN A 30 88.41 94.30 61.88
CA ASN A 30 89.55 94.97 62.32
C ASN A 30 90.58 93.91 62.82
N GLY A 31 91.59 93.71 61.97
CA GLY A 31 92.70 92.80 62.23
C GLY A 31 93.73 92.88 61.20
N VAL A 32 94.79 93.44 61.39
CA VAL A 32 95.93 93.52 60.46
C VAL A 32 96.56 92.10 60.33
N GLY A 33 96.26 91.47 59.30
CA GLY A 33 96.93 90.15 58.96
C GLY A 33 96.94 90.01 57.38
N SER A 34 98.05 90.07 56.83
CA SER A 34 98.32 89.87 55.43
C SER A 34 97.98 88.48 54.97
N GLY A 35 96.69 88.30 54.55
CA GLY A 35 96.23 87.05 53.96
C GLY A 35 95.90 87.39 52.52
N GLN A 36 96.62 86.83 51.60
CA GLN A 36 96.25 86.83 50.21
C GLN A 36 95.00 85.88 50.00
N ALA A 37 93.89 86.48 49.72
CA ALA A 37 92.74 85.73 49.26
C ALA A 37 92.77 85.78 47.77
N SER A 38 93.08 84.62 47.25
CA SER A 38 92.87 84.45 45.85
C SER A 38 91.41 84.12 45.56
N LEU A 39 90.69 85.00 44.89
CA LEU A 39 89.36 84.70 44.33
C LEU A 39 89.49 83.59 43.27
N GLN A 40 89.02 82.43 43.58
CA GLN A 40 88.85 81.31 42.61
C GLN A 40 87.64 81.59 41.83
N SER A 41 87.71 81.54 40.49
CA SER A 41 86.58 81.64 39.58
C SER A 41 86.22 80.18 39.12
N ILE A 42 84.95 79.89 38.94
CA ILE A 42 84.45 78.70 38.30
C ILE A 42 84.40 78.96 36.82
N PRO A 43 85.26 78.32 36.04
CA PRO A 43 85.17 78.52 34.57
C PRO A 43 83.90 77.93 34.01
N GLN A 44 83.46 78.34 32.87
CA GLN A 44 82.33 77.77 32.17
C GLN A 44 82.68 76.34 31.87
N ALA A 45 81.70 75.37 32.16
CA ALA A 45 81.87 74.02 31.87
C ALA A 45 81.89 73.73 30.32
N ALA A 46 82.53 72.71 29.93
CA ALA A 46 82.53 72.28 28.52
C ALA A 46 81.08 71.82 28.17
N ALA A 47 80.72 72.11 26.90
CA ALA A 47 79.44 71.57 26.38
C ALA A 47 79.39 70.11 26.52
N PRO A 48 78.24 69.56 27.00
CA PRO A 48 78.09 68.13 27.11
C PRO A 48 77.99 67.52 25.72
N VAL A 49 78.48 66.22 25.68
CA VAL A 49 78.22 65.36 24.55
C VAL A 49 77.24 64.32 25.00
N GLY A 50 76.16 64.01 24.25
CA GLY A 50 75.15 63.08 24.59
C GLY A 50 74.90 62.09 23.51
N VAL A 51 74.54 60.80 23.97
CA VAL A 51 74.14 59.75 23.07
C VAL A 51 72.78 59.19 23.61
N SER A 52 71.83 59.06 22.74
CA SER A 52 70.51 58.44 23.07
C SER A 52 70.57 56.94 22.82
N SER A 53 70.00 56.17 23.72
CA SER A 53 69.76 54.75 23.62
C SER A 53 68.32 54.47 24.10
N GLY A 54 67.37 54.21 23.16
CA GLY A 54 65.95 54.30 23.49
C GLY A 54 65.57 55.68 24.01
N HIS A 55 64.91 55.72 25.13
CA HIS A 55 64.52 57.00 25.82
C HIS A 55 65.57 57.45 26.89
N ASP A 56 66.71 56.80 26.99
CA ASP A 56 67.81 57.22 27.82
C ASP A 56 68.77 58.07 27.06
N VAL A 57 69.27 59.23 27.68
CA VAL A 57 70.27 60.05 27.14
C VAL A 57 71.49 60.09 28.10
N THR A 58 72.55 59.40 27.70
CA THR A 58 73.83 59.48 28.38
C THR A 58 74.59 60.69 28.03
N LEU A 59 74.84 61.54 28.97
CA LEU A 59 75.58 62.79 28.82
C LEU A 59 76.96 62.64 29.45
N SER A 60 77.97 63.25 28.83
CA SER A 60 79.34 63.31 29.38
C SER A 60 79.96 64.66 29.02
N TRP A 61 80.81 65.23 29.88
CA TRP A 61 81.54 66.43 29.64
C TRP A 61 82.92 66.41 30.36
N ALA A 62 83.77 67.32 29.97
CA ALA A 62 85.05 67.42 30.68
C ALA A 62 84.87 67.97 32.10
N ALA A 63 85.55 67.35 33.06
CA ALA A 63 85.45 67.81 34.41
C ALA A 63 85.98 69.31 34.50
N THR A 64 85.23 70.13 35.16
CA THR A 64 85.56 71.53 35.33
C THR A 64 86.41 71.68 36.59
N THR A 65 87.62 72.30 36.46
CA THR A 65 88.51 72.69 37.61
C THR A 65 88.51 74.20 37.79
N LEU A 66 88.46 74.66 39.04
CA LEU A 66 88.51 76.09 39.41
C LEU A 66 89.91 76.60 39.10
N SER A 67 90.13 77.89 38.98
CA SER A 67 91.35 78.51 38.68
C SER A 67 92.52 78.19 39.67
N GLY A 68 92.19 77.70 40.76
CA GLY A 68 93.15 77.21 41.81
C GLY A 68 93.41 75.66 41.79
N GLY A 69 92.88 74.89 40.73
CA GLY A 69 93.09 73.45 40.58
C GLY A 69 92.09 72.57 41.31
N THR A 70 91.16 73.13 42.01
CA THR A 70 90.12 72.36 42.77
C THR A 70 88.99 71.88 41.79
N PRO A 71 88.60 70.64 41.71
CA PRO A 71 87.51 70.20 40.86
C PRO A 71 86.13 70.78 41.33
N ALA A 72 85.24 71.00 40.43
CA ALA A 72 83.83 71.41 40.70
C ALA A 72 83.19 70.27 41.57
N ALA A 73 82.46 70.72 42.59
CA ALA A 73 81.84 69.75 43.53
C ALA A 73 80.63 69.06 42.94
N ALA A 74 79.95 69.70 42.01
CA ALA A 74 78.75 69.18 41.33
C ALA A 74 78.54 69.94 40.06
N TYR A 75 77.59 69.39 39.27
CA TYR A 75 77.10 69.99 38.02
C TYR A 75 75.56 69.96 38.07
N THR A 76 74.94 71.00 37.53
CA THR A 76 73.56 71.09 37.21
C THR A 76 73.41 70.92 35.72
N VAL A 77 72.64 70.00 35.30
CA VAL A 77 72.34 69.69 33.87
C VAL A 77 70.99 70.33 33.59
N ARG A 78 70.83 70.85 32.35
CA ARG A 78 69.56 71.33 31.87
C ARG A 78 69.29 70.82 30.51
N ARG A 79 68.04 70.45 30.22
CA ARG A 79 67.59 70.07 28.91
C ARG A 79 66.82 71.22 28.27
N TYR A 80 66.94 71.41 26.99
CA TYR A 80 66.27 72.43 26.19
C TYR A 80 65.65 71.75 24.91
N ASP A 81 64.54 72.25 24.47
CA ASP A 81 64.04 71.95 23.13
C ASP A 81 64.84 72.75 22.07
N THR A 82 64.53 72.47 20.81
CA THR A 82 65.18 73.07 19.64
C THR A 82 64.91 74.58 19.57
N SER A 83 63.91 75.14 20.22
CA SER A 83 63.61 76.58 20.42
C SER A 83 64.35 77.18 21.53
N ASN A 84 65.22 76.47 22.22
CA ASN A 84 65.98 76.87 23.43
C ASN A 84 65.15 77.12 24.68
N VAL A 85 63.98 76.61 24.77
CA VAL A 85 63.14 76.60 25.98
C VAL A 85 63.59 75.55 26.92
N ALA A 86 63.88 75.90 28.17
CA ALA A 86 64.28 74.91 29.18
C ALA A 86 63.15 73.93 29.45
N GLN A 87 63.47 72.68 29.48
CA GLN A 87 62.55 71.58 29.72
C GLN A 87 62.93 70.87 31.09
N PRO A 88 61.99 70.34 31.82
CA PRO A 88 62.31 69.69 33.09
C PRO A 88 63.17 68.47 32.81
N ILE A 89 64.22 68.25 33.59
CA ILE A 89 64.95 67.06 33.69
C ILE A 89 64.17 66.16 34.74
N LEU A 90 63.91 64.91 34.32
CA LEU A 90 63.01 64.08 35.11
C LEU A 90 63.73 63.13 36.07
N ASP A 91 65.09 63.26 36.19
CA ASP A 91 65.89 62.18 36.79
C ASP A 91 67.20 62.77 37.49
N ALA A 92 68.06 61.84 37.90
CA ALA A 92 69.30 61.96 38.54
C ALA A 92 70.28 62.94 37.89
N CYS A 93 70.10 63.39 36.67
CA CYS A 93 70.91 64.37 35.94
C CYS A 93 70.68 65.77 36.45
N ILE A 94 69.69 66.05 37.29
CA ILE A 94 69.40 67.47 37.77
C ILE A 94 70.58 68.08 38.45
N THR A 95 71.25 67.34 39.34
CA THR A 95 72.50 67.74 39.99
C THR A 95 73.39 66.55 40.22
N VAL A 96 74.52 66.47 39.59
CA VAL A 96 75.44 65.36 39.59
C VAL A 96 76.82 65.78 40.10
N THR A 97 77.52 64.84 40.78
CA THR A 97 78.88 64.96 41.30
C THR A 97 79.92 64.44 40.33
N THR A 98 79.50 63.85 39.27
CA THR A 98 80.35 63.23 38.21
C THR A 98 80.22 64.02 36.93
N ALA A 99 81.21 63.98 36.08
CA ALA A 99 81.13 64.63 34.75
C ALA A 99 80.38 63.81 33.66
N THR A 100 79.45 62.98 34.11
CA THR A 100 78.59 62.19 33.27
C THR A 100 77.32 61.88 34.06
N CYS A 101 76.19 61.76 33.32
CA CYS A 101 74.92 61.23 33.87
C CYS A 101 74.14 60.68 32.79
N VAL A 102 73.10 59.86 33.16
CA VAL A 102 72.06 59.30 32.27
C VAL A 102 70.74 59.91 32.70
N GLU A 103 70.10 60.68 31.77
CA GLU A 103 68.68 61.05 31.95
C GLU A 103 67.86 59.98 31.35
N HIS A 104 67.01 59.35 32.17
CA HIS A 104 66.08 58.33 31.83
C HIS A 104 64.75 58.90 31.39
N ASN A 105 64.00 58.15 30.57
CA ASN A 105 62.65 58.48 30.17
C ASN A 105 62.50 59.81 29.45
N VAL A 106 63.50 60.19 28.63
CA VAL A 106 63.48 61.41 27.85
C VAL A 106 62.41 61.32 26.77
N PRO A 107 61.47 62.24 26.71
CA PRO A 107 60.47 62.20 25.65
C PRO A 107 61.02 62.17 24.27
N ALA A 108 60.35 61.49 23.33
CA ALA A 108 60.73 61.53 21.90
C ALA A 108 60.77 62.98 21.42
N GLY A 109 61.83 63.30 20.74
CA GLY A 109 62.07 64.63 20.25
C GLY A 109 63.57 64.93 20.08
N THR A 110 63.87 66.13 19.70
CA THR A 110 65.29 66.59 19.61
C THR A 110 65.56 67.52 20.75
N TRP A 111 66.63 67.21 21.48
CA TRP A 111 66.97 67.85 22.74
C TRP A 111 68.40 68.41 22.68
N LEU A 112 68.60 69.52 23.36
CA LEU A 112 69.90 70.16 23.64
C LEU A 112 70.15 70.20 25.12
N TYR A 113 71.37 69.95 25.54
CA TYR A 113 71.75 69.95 26.93
C TYR A 113 72.86 70.94 27.24
N SER A 114 72.81 71.50 28.38
CA SER A 114 73.93 72.31 28.95
C SER A 114 74.19 71.86 30.39
N VAL A 115 75.46 72.13 30.82
CA VAL A 115 75.89 71.84 32.15
C VAL A 115 76.40 73.10 32.82
N GLN A 116 76.20 73.27 34.11
CA GLN A 116 76.69 74.37 34.87
C GLN A 116 77.43 73.78 36.09
N ALA A 117 78.74 74.09 36.20
CA ALA A 117 79.54 73.62 37.28
C ALA A 117 79.20 74.44 38.60
N ARG A 118 79.30 73.73 39.71
CA ARG A 118 78.93 74.26 41.07
C ARG A 118 79.99 73.88 42.11
N MET A 119 80.21 74.79 43.02
CA MET A 119 80.99 74.65 44.22
C MET A 119 80.13 75.19 45.42
N SER A 120 79.72 74.31 46.28
CA SER A 120 78.74 74.66 47.31
C SER A 120 77.58 75.56 46.69
N SER A 121 77.37 76.77 47.14
CA SER A 121 76.31 77.69 46.65
C SER A 121 76.80 78.49 45.40
N TRP A 122 78.01 78.42 45.01
CA TRP A 122 78.52 79.16 43.84
C TRP A 122 78.34 78.33 42.54
N THR A 123 77.94 78.99 41.49
CA THR A 123 77.71 78.38 40.14
C THR A 123 78.54 79.12 39.13
N GLY A 124 79.19 78.36 38.19
CA GLY A 124 79.87 78.93 37.00
C GLY A 124 78.88 79.36 35.99
N ALA A 125 79.38 79.92 34.89
CA ALA A 125 78.53 80.20 33.70
C ALA A 125 78.02 78.84 33.14
N GLU A 126 76.83 78.85 32.58
CA GLU A 126 76.28 77.68 31.92
C GLU A 126 77.11 77.42 30.65
N SER A 127 77.33 76.13 30.33
CA SER A 127 78.07 75.72 29.14
C SER A 127 77.34 76.10 27.83
N ALA A 128 78.08 76.14 26.72
CA ALA A 128 77.41 76.03 25.45
C ALA A 128 76.49 74.73 25.48
N LYS A 129 75.49 74.80 24.65
CA LYS A 129 74.60 73.62 24.46
C LYS A 129 75.31 72.52 23.72
N SER A 130 74.87 71.26 23.98
CA SER A 130 75.31 70.07 23.20
C SER A 130 74.93 70.18 21.73
N ALA A 131 75.51 69.35 20.89
CA ALA A 131 74.88 69.07 19.62
C ALA A 131 73.46 68.52 19.84
N ALA A 132 72.57 68.65 18.90
CA ALA A 132 71.24 68.11 18.93
C ALA A 132 71.26 66.55 19.13
N ILE A 133 70.53 66.11 20.20
CA ILE A 133 70.42 64.68 20.47
C ILE A 133 68.96 64.36 20.21
N THR A 134 68.72 63.37 19.29
CA THR A 134 67.41 62.90 18.89
C THR A 134 67.09 61.67 19.63
N VAL A 135 65.97 61.70 20.35
CA VAL A 135 65.32 60.51 20.98
C VAL A 135 64.17 60.12 20.03
N SER A 136 64.28 58.96 19.42
CA SER A 136 63.25 58.46 18.51
C SER A 136 62.06 57.96 19.32
N ALA A 137 60.87 58.14 18.77
CA ALA A 137 59.69 57.51 19.35
C ALA A 137 59.79 56.00 19.35
N SER A 138 59.23 55.34 20.34
CA SER A 138 59.08 53.87 20.36
C SER A 138 58.22 53.41 19.19
N SER A 139 58.61 52.31 18.59
CA SER A 139 57.85 51.75 17.46
C SER A 139 57.64 50.24 17.66
N PHE A 140 56.55 49.77 17.10
CA PHE A 140 56.20 48.35 17.02
C PHE A 140 55.77 48.01 15.61
N ALA A 141 56.44 47.08 14.98
CA ALA A 141 56.14 46.61 13.65
C ALA A 141 55.81 45.09 13.71
N LEU A 142 54.69 44.69 13.19
CA LEU A 142 54.32 43.28 13.11
C LEU A 142 55.20 42.57 12.06
N THR A 143 55.52 41.30 12.34
CA THR A 143 56.20 40.41 11.40
C THR A 143 55.31 40.06 10.19
N SER A 144 53.98 40.02 10.40
CA SER A 144 52.99 39.78 9.37
C SER A 144 51.80 40.70 9.62
N THR A 145 51.28 41.29 8.54
CA THR A 145 50.03 42.06 8.53
C THR A 145 48.86 41.25 8.01
N ALA A 146 49.04 39.93 7.75
CA ALA A 146 47.98 39.06 7.34
C ALA A 146 46.88 38.97 8.44
N PRO A 147 45.61 38.93 8.08
CA PRO A 147 44.54 38.72 9.05
C PRO A 147 44.69 37.45 9.87
N ILE A 148 44.29 37.51 11.13
CA ILE A 148 44.24 36.34 12.03
C ILE A 148 42.92 35.62 11.72
N THR A 149 43.05 34.36 11.33
CA THR A 149 41.86 33.55 10.92
C THR A 149 41.47 32.46 11.93
N ALA A 150 42.21 32.37 13.06
CA ALA A 150 41.85 31.42 14.14
C ALA A 150 42.44 31.90 15.46
N LEU A 151 41.78 31.63 16.57
CA LEU A 151 42.19 31.91 17.93
C LEU A 151 42.31 30.61 18.73
N PRO A 152 43.25 30.48 19.72
CA PRO A 152 44.26 31.47 20.09
C PRO A 152 45.35 31.66 19.01
N ALA A 153 45.87 32.87 18.85
CA ALA A 153 46.89 33.19 17.85
C ALA A 153 48.11 33.84 18.49
N VAL A 154 49.31 33.46 18.07
CA VAL A 154 50.54 34.10 18.43
C VAL A 154 50.91 35.14 17.38
N VAL A 155 50.99 36.41 17.80
CA VAL A 155 51.40 37.55 16.97
C VAL A 155 52.83 37.89 17.33
N THR A 156 53.69 38.03 16.31
CA THR A 156 55.10 38.35 16.47
C THR A 156 55.38 39.70 15.81
N GLY A 157 56.35 40.41 16.34
CA GLY A 157 56.78 41.67 15.77
C GLY A 157 58.16 42.10 16.32
N THR A 158 58.49 43.32 15.94
CA THR A 158 59.79 43.94 16.38
C THR A 158 59.47 45.26 17.01
N ILE A 159 59.95 45.53 18.19
CA ILE A 159 59.94 46.83 18.85
C ILE A 159 61.30 47.48 18.69
N SER A 160 61.28 48.83 18.65
CA SER A 160 62.50 49.63 18.66
C SER A 160 62.31 50.91 19.53
N ASN A 161 63.40 51.45 19.98
CA ASN A 161 63.52 52.68 20.80
C ASN A 161 62.77 52.62 22.15
N PHE A 162 62.75 51.45 22.78
CA PHE A 162 62.29 51.29 24.14
C PHE A 162 63.48 51.50 25.10
N THR A 163 63.22 51.91 26.33
CA THR A 163 64.23 52.07 27.35
C THR A 163 64.82 50.70 27.75
N LEU A 164 66.14 50.64 27.84
CA LEU A 164 66.81 49.38 28.20
C LEU A 164 66.46 48.99 29.66
N ALA A 165 66.21 47.70 29.92
CA ALA A 165 65.75 47.11 31.16
C ALA A 165 64.27 47.48 31.56
N ASP A 166 63.54 48.15 30.71
CA ASP A 166 62.05 48.27 30.88
C ASP A 166 61.41 46.91 31.05
N THR A 167 60.49 46.78 32.03
CA THR A 167 59.57 45.66 32.09
C THR A 167 58.47 45.89 31.02
N LEU A 168 58.27 44.95 30.14
CA LEU A 168 57.23 44.99 29.07
C LEU A 168 55.93 44.35 29.52
N THR A 169 54.87 45.04 29.26
CA THR A 169 53.51 44.51 29.28
C THR A 169 52.84 44.60 27.87
N TYR A 170 51.99 43.67 27.57
CA TYR A 170 51.33 43.57 26.28
C TYR A 170 49.85 43.75 26.49
N HIS A 171 49.21 44.60 25.70
CA HIS A 171 47.85 45.00 25.91
C HIS A 171 47.06 45.01 24.57
N LEU A 172 45.75 44.75 24.66
CA LEU A 172 44.82 44.84 23.53
C LEU A 172 44.08 46.15 23.59
N ASP A 173 43.98 46.88 22.51
CA ASP A 173 43.16 48.08 22.20
C ASP A 173 43.52 49.35 22.97
N SER A 174 44.31 49.28 24.02
CA SER A 174 44.84 50.41 24.70
C SER A 174 46.06 50.07 25.56
N THR A 175 46.82 51.11 26.04
CA THR A 175 47.93 50.89 26.92
C THR A 175 47.56 50.34 28.30
N THR A 176 46.30 50.41 28.65
CA THR A 176 45.70 49.87 29.89
C THR A 176 44.61 48.84 29.62
N GLY A 177 44.48 48.37 28.38
CA GLY A 177 43.53 47.32 27.92
C GLY A 177 43.83 45.96 28.52
N PRO A 178 43.06 44.94 28.05
CA PRO A 178 43.28 43.55 28.50
C PRO A 178 44.75 43.14 28.31
N VAL A 179 45.33 42.54 29.35
CA VAL A 179 46.71 42.10 29.36
C VAL A 179 46.84 40.80 28.53
N LEU A 180 47.71 40.80 27.56
CA LEU A 180 48.04 39.65 26.76
C LEU A 180 49.28 38.95 27.33
N THR A 181 49.35 37.63 27.19
CA THR A 181 50.59 36.91 27.49
C THR A 181 51.60 37.22 26.37
N GLY A 182 52.77 37.71 26.74
CA GLY A 182 53.82 38.05 25.78
C GLY A 182 55.23 37.80 26.26
N SER A 183 56.17 37.83 25.34
CA SER A 183 57.61 37.57 25.59
C SER A 183 58.45 38.40 24.60
N PRO A 184 59.60 38.87 25.03
CA PRO A 184 60.19 38.79 26.39
C PRO A 184 59.51 39.80 27.33
N SER A 185 59.74 39.68 28.68
CA SER A 185 59.15 40.53 29.70
C SER A 185 60.03 41.75 30.05
N THR A 186 61.17 41.87 29.44
CA THR A 186 62.12 43.01 29.64
C THR A 186 62.84 43.39 28.37
N VAL A 187 63.17 44.62 28.21
CA VAL A 187 63.93 45.17 27.07
C VAL A 187 65.41 44.85 27.26
N THR A 188 65.96 44.03 26.43
CA THR A 188 67.37 43.63 26.40
C THR A 188 68.20 44.32 25.28
N ASN A 189 67.50 44.87 24.32
CA ASN A 189 68.07 45.65 23.22
C ASN A 189 67.14 46.83 22.90
N SER A 190 67.59 48.05 23.07
CA SER A 190 66.78 49.26 22.85
C SER A 190 66.68 49.62 21.37
N THR A 191 67.61 49.18 20.54
CA THR A 191 67.58 49.51 19.07
C THR A 191 66.62 48.68 18.28
N SER A 192 66.53 47.37 18.57
CA SER A 192 65.60 46.45 17.92
C SER A 192 65.48 45.19 18.73
N MET A 193 64.30 44.77 19.06
CA MET A 193 64.03 43.51 19.79
C MET A 193 62.77 42.83 19.33
N ALA A 194 62.85 41.50 19.05
CA ALA A 194 61.67 40.69 18.72
C ALA A 194 60.75 40.53 19.92
N VAL A 195 59.48 40.64 19.69
CA VAL A 195 58.40 40.38 20.69
C VAL A 195 57.35 39.44 20.11
N SER A 196 56.74 38.69 21.02
CA SER A 196 55.56 37.88 20.68
C SER A 196 54.49 38.06 21.73
N MET A 197 53.22 37.96 21.32
CA MET A 197 52.06 38.01 22.23
C MET A 197 50.98 37.06 21.75
N THR A 198 50.22 36.55 22.68
CA THR A 198 49.15 35.59 22.39
C THR A 198 47.81 36.29 22.55
N LEU A 199 47.02 36.25 21.47
CA LEU A 199 45.61 36.60 21.48
C LEU A 199 44.83 35.42 22.00
N PRO A 200 44.05 35.58 23.09
CA PRO A 200 43.29 34.45 23.67
C PRO A 200 42.07 34.10 22.84
N THR A 201 41.52 32.91 23.07
CA THR A 201 40.19 32.55 22.62
C THR A 201 39.18 33.49 23.24
N GLY A 202 38.28 34.03 22.42
CA GLY A 202 37.29 35.02 22.86
C GLY A 202 37.68 36.48 22.61
N THR A 203 38.85 36.77 21.96
CA THR A 203 39.11 38.06 21.35
C THR A 203 38.04 38.27 20.27
N THR A 204 37.43 39.44 20.24
CA THR A 204 36.37 39.75 19.29
C THR A 204 36.86 39.74 17.86
N ASP A 205 36.00 39.35 16.94
CA ASP A 205 36.26 39.38 15.51
C ASP A 205 36.09 40.82 14.98
N ALA A 206 37.18 41.56 15.01
CA ALA A 206 37.23 42.97 14.62
C ALA A 206 38.69 43.43 14.42
N PRO A 207 38.93 44.64 13.87
CA PRO A 207 40.21 45.27 13.89
C PRO A 207 40.63 45.63 15.32
N HIS A 208 41.80 45.21 15.75
CA HIS A 208 42.37 45.45 17.06
C HIS A 208 43.71 46.20 16.99
N SER A 209 44.08 46.89 18.05
CA SER A 209 45.42 47.46 18.23
C SER A 209 46.17 46.71 19.31
N LEU A 210 47.36 46.23 19.00
CA LEU A 210 48.26 45.61 19.94
C LEU A 210 49.24 46.64 20.49
N PHE A 211 49.31 46.78 21.79
CA PHE A 211 50.19 47.72 22.50
C PHE A 211 51.31 46.94 23.23
N VAL A 212 52.53 47.45 23.04
CA VAL A 212 53.67 47.06 23.88
C VAL A 212 53.96 48.28 24.75
N VAL A 213 53.99 48.03 26.07
CA VAL A 213 54.17 49.12 27.03
C VAL A 213 55.35 48.85 27.96
N GLY A 214 56.27 49.74 28.04
CA GLY A 214 57.45 49.70 28.97
C GLY A 214 57.12 50.33 30.31
N SER A 215 57.78 49.84 31.37
CA SER A 215 57.63 50.33 32.73
C SER A 215 58.03 51.81 32.87
N SER A 216 58.83 52.33 32.00
CA SER A 216 59.21 53.75 31.91
C SER A 216 58.14 54.63 31.33
N GLY A 217 57.04 54.08 30.82
CA GLY A 217 55.94 54.80 30.15
C GLY A 217 56.09 54.89 28.65
N SER A 218 57.17 54.33 28.09
CA SER A 218 57.30 54.18 26.61
C SER A 218 56.28 53.19 26.11
N PHE A 219 55.65 53.44 24.95
CA PHE A 219 54.73 52.51 24.35
C PHE A 219 54.73 52.67 22.83
N ALA A 220 54.31 51.54 22.13
CA ALA A 220 54.05 51.53 20.70
C ALA A 220 52.89 50.61 20.42
N ALA A 221 52.21 50.89 19.31
CA ALA A 221 51.07 50.07 18.87
C ALA A 221 51.20 49.67 17.43
N ALA A 222 50.58 48.52 17.10
CA ALA A 222 50.36 48.03 15.75
C ALA A 222 48.94 47.51 15.58
N SER A 223 48.31 47.78 14.46
CA SER A 223 46.98 47.31 14.17
C SER A 223 47.02 45.91 13.58
N ILE A 224 46.10 45.03 14.02
CA ILE A 224 45.84 43.73 13.45
C ILE A 224 44.38 43.63 13.09
N ASN A 225 44.09 42.76 12.12
CA ASN A 225 42.69 42.44 11.78
C ASN A 225 42.45 40.99 12.11
N ILE A 226 41.42 40.71 12.93
CA ILE A 226 40.93 39.37 13.20
C ILE A 226 39.77 39.11 12.24
N VAL A 227 39.82 37.99 11.51
CA VAL A 227 38.85 37.60 10.51
C VAL A 227 38.64 36.12 10.67
N ILE A 228 37.68 35.75 11.51
CA ILE A 228 37.36 34.34 11.79
C ILE A 228 36.11 33.98 11.00
N PRO A 229 36.23 33.36 9.80
CA PRO A 229 35.06 33.01 9.02
C PRO A 229 34.27 31.94 9.75
N PRO A 230 32.93 31.88 9.57
CA PRO A 230 32.09 30.81 10.11
C PRO A 230 32.59 29.44 9.66
N VAL A 231 32.71 28.49 10.62
CA VAL A 231 33.18 27.13 10.35
C VAL A 231 31.99 26.18 10.37
N LEU A 232 31.91 25.28 9.38
CA LEU A 232 30.90 24.23 9.32
C LEU A 232 30.99 23.32 10.55
N GLN A 233 29.93 23.26 11.36
CA GLN A 233 29.78 22.40 12.52
C GLN A 233 29.06 21.09 12.21
N SER A 234 27.95 21.18 11.50
CA SER A 234 27.17 20.02 11.12
C SER A 234 26.33 20.28 9.87
N MET A 235 26.00 19.20 9.19
CA MET A 235 25.15 19.19 8.02
C MET A 235 24.23 17.99 8.06
N GLN A 236 22.94 18.19 7.95
CA GLN A 236 21.92 17.16 8.13
C GLN A 236 20.92 17.23 6.99
N MET A 237 20.66 16.11 6.32
CA MET A 237 19.59 16.01 5.33
C MET A 237 18.32 15.42 5.94
N ARG A 238 17.17 15.83 5.42
CA ARG A 238 15.85 15.42 5.90
C ARG A 238 14.86 15.24 4.75
N ASP A 239 13.92 14.37 4.97
CA ASP A 239 12.65 14.26 4.25
C ASP A 239 11.58 14.81 5.21
N VAL A 240 11.20 16.06 5.07
CA VAL A 240 10.30 16.77 5.99
C VAL A 240 8.84 16.39 5.72
N ASN A 241 8.52 16.14 4.45
CA ASN A 241 7.15 15.80 4.03
C ASN A 241 6.85 14.28 4.10
N GLY A 242 7.88 13.43 4.32
CA GLY A 242 7.73 11.99 4.50
C GLY A 242 7.38 11.19 3.25
N ASN A 243 7.67 11.75 2.07
CA ASN A 243 7.33 11.11 0.79
C ASN A 243 8.42 10.20 0.23
N GLY A 244 9.51 10.01 0.97
CA GLY A 244 10.66 9.20 0.59
C GLY A 244 11.68 9.93 -0.29
N LYS A 245 11.63 11.27 -0.36
CA LYS A 245 12.61 12.08 -1.08
C LYS A 245 13.14 13.19 -0.18
N VAL A 246 14.45 13.41 -0.23
CA VAL A 246 15.08 14.47 0.54
C VAL A 246 14.65 15.83 0.00
N ASP A 247 14.06 16.67 0.87
CA ASP A 247 13.57 18.00 0.52
C ASP A 247 14.30 19.12 1.27
N GLN A 248 15.13 18.81 2.29
CA GLN A 248 15.81 19.79 3.08
C GLN A 248 17.20 19.34 3.53
N VAL A 249 18.15 20.29 3.56
CA VAL A 249 19.41 20.14 4.28
C VAL A 249 19.58 21.33 5.22
N THR A 250 19.87 21.07 6.50
CA THR A 250 20.27 22.08 7.48
C THR A 250 21.77 22.05 7.64
N VAL A 251 22.41 23.20 7.50
CA VAL A 251 23.85 23.41 7.63
C VAL A 251 24.07 24.36 8.80
N VAL A 252 24.76 23.90 9.84
CA VAL A 252 25.00 24.68 11.05
C VAL A 252 26.47 25.10 11.09
N PHE A 253 26.70 26.34 11.39
CA PHE A 253 28.02 26.95 11.57
C PHE A 253 28.25 27.28 13.06
N ASP A 254 29.50 27.56 13.42
CA ASP A 254 29.90 27.89 14.80
C ASP A 254 29.61 29.35 15.17
N ASP A 255 29.23 30.20 14.19
CA ASP A 255 28.99 31.60 14.39
C ASP A 255 27.61 32.04 13.86
N THR A 256 27.18 33.20 14.30
CA THR A 256 25.95 33.86 13.80
C THR A 256 26.19 34.40 12.41
N LEU A 257 25.34 33.98 11.48
CA LEU A 257 25.43 34.35 10.08
C LEU A 257 24.79 35.71 9.79
N GLY A 258 25.42 36.43 8.90
CA GLY A 258 24.92 37.69 8.37
C GLY A 258 23.81 37.52 7.34
N VAL A 259 23.33 38.65 6.78
CA VAL A 259 22.24 38.61 5.79
C VAL A 259 22.68 37.85 4.53
N TYR A 260 21.92 36.87 4.12
CA TYR A 260 22.16 36.03 2.96
C TYR A 260 21.35 36.51 1.74
N THR A 261 21.98 36.78 0.62
CA THR A 261 21.32 37.25 -0.62
C THR A 261 21.85 36.59 -1.91
N ALA A 262 22.75 35.60 -1.77
CA ALA A 262 23.42 34.98 -2.92
C ALA A 262 22.51 33.99 -3.71
N GLY A 263 21.31 33.73 -3.24
CA GLY A 263 20.47 32.69 -3.81
C GLY A 263 21.14 31.29 -3.73
N VAL A 264 21.11 30.53 -4.80
CA VAL A 264 21.69 29.17 -4.82
C VAL A 264 23.13 29.14 -5.35
N ALA A 265 23.63 30.27 -5.90
CA ALA A 265 24.88 30.33 -6.68
C ALA A 265 26.14 29.77 -5.97
N PRO A 266 26.38 30.04 -4.65
CA PRO A 266 27.62 29.58 -4.03
C PRO A 266 27.60 28.07 -3.64
N TRP A 267 26.45 27.41 -3.75
CA TRP A 267 26.28 26.03 -3.35
C TRP A 267 26.42 25.08 -4.54
N THR A 268 27.17 24.01 -4.35
CA THR A 268 27.26 22.92 -5.33
C THR A 268 26.82 21.63 -4.68
N LEU A 269 25.73 21.06 -5.18
CA LEU A 269 25.18 19.78 -4.74
C LEU A 269 25.49 18.72 -5.81
N THR A 270 26.02 17.59 -5.38
CA THR A 270 26.35 16.46 -6.28
C THR A 270 25.66 15.21 -5.81
N ASN A 271 25.07 14.45 -6.76
CA ASN A 271 24.38 13.19 -6.49
C ASN A 271 23.26 13.32 -5.44
N VAL A 272 22.47 14.38 -5.54
CA VAL A 272 21.31 14.57 -4.66
C VAL A 272 20.37 13.37 -4.79
N PRO A 273 19.90 12.80 -3.66
CA PRO A 273 18.96 11.69 -3.69
C PRO A 273 17.75 11.98 -4.59
N SER A 274 17.25 10.96 -5.27
CA SER A 274 16.13 11.06 -6.24
C SER A 274 16.37 12.06 -7.39
N GLY A 275 17.62 12.55 -7.58
CA GLY A 275 17.94 13.53 -8.63
C GLY A 275 17.40 14.94 -8.33
N GLY A 276 17.25 15.28 -7.07
CA GLY A 276 16.81 16.61 -6.62
C GLY A 276 17.80 17.73 -6.96
N SER A 277 17.39 18.96 -6.77
CA SER A 277 18.19 20.17 -6.99
C SER A 277 17.94 21.23 -5.92
N LEU A 278 18.91 22.10 -5.69
CA LEU A 278 18.75 23.21 -4.75
C LEU A 278 17.75 24.24 -5.30
N SER A 279 16.71 24.51 -4.53
CA SER A 279 15.66 25.48 -4.88
C SER A 279 15.88 26.84 -4.23
N SER A 280 16.17 26.86 -2.94
CA SER A 280 16.40 28.11 -2.20
C SER A 280 17.28 27.86 -0.97
N VAL A 281 17.85 28.95 -0.47
CA VAL A 281 18.63 28.98 0.78
C VAL A 281 18.09 30.09 1.67
N SER A 282 17.85 29.79 2.92
CA SER A 282 17.51 30.76 3.95
C SER A 282 18.46 30.64 5.12
N VAL A 283 18.72 31.76 5.82
CA VAL A 283 19.64 31.80 6.95
C VAL A 283 18.93 32.37 8.19
N ALA A 284 19.12 31.70 9.32
CA ALA A 284 18.62 32.16 10.61
C ALA A 284 19.60 31.76 11.72
N GLY A 285 20.10 32.76 12.46
CA GLY A 285 21.13 32.54 13.49
C GLY A 285 22.39 31.95 12.87
N SER A 286 22.84 30.81 13.39
CA SER A 286 24.01 30.07 12.88
C SER A 286 23.66 29.00 11.83
N THR A 287 22.43 28.96 11.36
CA THR A 287 21.93 27.88 10.50
C THR A 287 21.54 28.38 9.12
N ALA A 288 22.06 27.73 8.09
CA ALA A 288 21.59 27.83 6.72
C ALA A 288 20.69 26.62 6.40
N THR A 289 19.47 26.90 5.94
CA THR A 289 18.52 25.88 5.49
C THR A 289 18.47 25.89 3.97
N LEU A 290 18.86 24.78 3.37
CA LEU A 290 18.81 24.51 1.95
C LEU A 290 17.50 23.76 1.65
N THR A 291 16.59 24.37 0.91
CA THR A 291 15.38 23.73 0.43
C THR A 291 15.67 23.10 -0.93
N LEU A 292 15.35 21.81 -1.06
CA LEU A 292 15.56 21.07 -2.30
C LEU A 292 14.25 20.94 -3.07
N ALA A 293 14.31 21.15 -4.37
CA ALA A 293 13.27 20.66 -5.28
C ALA A 293 13.52 19.18 -5.52
N GLU A 294 12.51 18.37 -5.23
CA GLU A 294 12.58 16.92 -5.41
C GLU A 294 12.73 16.55 -6.89
N GLY A 295 13.60 15.60 -7.18
CA GLY A 295 13.82 15.11 -8.54
C GLY A 295 12.75 14.13 -9.01
N ALA A 296 12.71 13.89 -10.33
CA ALA A 296 11.83 12.91 -10.96
C ALA A 296 12.30 11.45 -10.77
N GLY A 297 13.47 11.24 -10.17
CA GLY A 297 14.00 9.91 -9.88
C GLY A 297 13.17 9.14 -8.85
N ALA A 298 13.42 7.85 -8.72
CA ALA A 298 12.80 7.02 -7.70
C ALA A 298 13.05 7.62 -6.30
N ALA A 299 12.08 7.46 -5.40
CA ALA A 299 12.22 7.91 -4.02
C ALA A 299 13.43 7.24 -3.36
N ASN A 300 14.24 8.04 -2.69
CA ASN A 300 15.48 7.63 -2.05
C ASN A 300 15.83 8.64 -0.95
N THR A 301 15.94 8.17 0.26
CA THR A 301 16.34 8.96 1.44
C THR A 301 17.78 8.69 1.88
N ALA A 302 18.46 7.69 1.30
CA ALA A 302 19.84 7.40 1.64
C ALA A 302 20.81 8.50 1.18
N VAL A 303 21.82 8.82 2.02
CA VAL A 303 22.89 9.76 1.67
C VAL A 303 23.66 9.29 0.43
N GLY A 304 23.99 8.00 0.37
CA GLY A 304 24.76 7.45 -0.74
C GLY A 304 26.04 8.23 -1.02
N THR A 305 26.14 8.80 -2.21
CA THR A 305 27.26 9.64 -2.65
C THR A 305 26.93 11.13 -2.66
N PHE A 306 25.84 11.53 -2.04
CA PHE A 306 25.41 12.93 -1.94
C PHE A 306 26.45 13.75 -1.20
N LYS A 307 26.85 14.88 -1.81
CA LYS A 307 27.80 15.83 -1.22
C LYS A 307 27.38 17.25 -1.54
N ILE A 308 27.73 18.15 -0.63
CA ILE A 308 27.44 19.57 -0.68
C ILE A 308 28.77 20.32 -0.51
N ALA A 309 29.04 21.29 -1.34
CA ALA A 309 30.16 22.21 -1.23
C ALA A 309 29.64 23.65 -1.22
N LEU A 310 30.35 24.51 -0.53
CA LEU A 310 30.11 25.95 -0.48
C LEU A 310 31.33 26.70 -1.04
N ALA A 311 31.14 27.52 -2.03
CA ALA A 311 32.16 28.44 -2.52
C ALA A 311 32.07 29.79 -1.83
N VAL A 312 33.20 30.51 -1.72
CA VAL A 312 33.26 31.89 -1.21
C VAL A 312 32.37 32.78 -2.10
N ASN A 313 31.54 33.57 -1.43
CA ASN A 313 30.66 34.52 -2.10
C ASN A 313 30.36 35.70 -1.15
N SER A 314 30.56 36.95 -1.54
CA SER A 314 30.33 38.11 -0.70
C SER A 314 28.87 38.35 -0.31
N ALA A 315 27.92 37.81 -1.08
CA ALA A 315 26.49 37.80 -0.74
C ALA A 315 26.02 36.45 -0.14
N GLY A 316 26.97 35.51 0.04
CA GLY A 316 26.73 34.16 0.52
C GLY A 316 26.80 34.01 2.04
N ILE A 317 27.28 32.83 2.48
CA ILE A 317 27.51 32.58 3.91
C ILE A 317 28.68 33.40 4.41
N ARG A 318 28.39 34.26 5.36
CA ARG A 318 29.32 35.10 6.09
C ARG A 318 28.82 35.34 7.48
N ASP A 319 29.72 35.81 8.38
CA ASP A 319 29.31 36.27 9.71
C ASP A 319 28.67 37.68 9.68
N VAL A 320 28.39 38.24 10.83
CA VAL A 320 27.86 39.62 10.97
C VAL A 320 28.88 40.71 10.65
N TYR A 321 30.16 40.35 10.50
CA TYR A 321 31.28 41.22 10.15
C TYR A 321 31.73 41.09 8.67
N ASP A 322 30.90 40.35 7.88
CA ASP A 322 31.12 40.08 6.44
C ASP A 322 32.30 39.15 6.12
N HIS A 323 32.78 38.33 7.06
CA HIS A 323 33.79 37.32 6.81
C HIS A 323 33.16 36.10 6.15
N THR A 324 33.50 35.88 4.91
CA THR A 324 32.96 34.81 4.08
C THR A 324 33.62 33.47 4.34
N THR A 325 32.88 32.38 4.22
CA THR A 325 33.38 31.01 4.40
C THR A 325 33.17 30.15 3.17
N SER A 326 33.86 29.02 3.12
CA SER A 326 33.69 27.95 2.15
C SER A 326 34.05 26.60 2.75
N PHE A 327 33.51 25.53 2.18
CA PHE A 327 33.91 24.17 2.52
C PHE A 327 33.88 23.26 1.30
N ALA A 328 34.75 22.26 1.31
CA ALA A 328 34.86 21.28 0.24
C ALA A 328 33.63 20.31 0.27
N ALA A 329 33.44 19.60 -0.83
CA ALA A 329 32.34 18.64 -0.98
C ALA A 329 32.27 17.61 0.15
N THR A 330 31.36 17.80 1.08
CA THR A 330 31.13 17.04 2.31
C THR A 330 29.77 16.36 2.26
N ALA A 331 29.65 15.14 2.75
CA ALA A 331 28.38 14.42 2.86
C ALA A 331 27.60 14.89 4.09
N PRO A 332 26.29 15.13 3.98
CA PRO A 332 25.47 15.40 5.16
C PRO A 332 25.26 14.15 6.00
N THR A 333 24.96 14.33 7.28
CA THR A 333 24.45 13.26 8.13
C THR A 333 23.01 12.94 7.75
N ASP A 334 22.66 11.68 7.73
CA ASP A 334 21.31 11.21 7.47
C ASP A 334 20.41 11.40 8.68
N LEU A 335 19.36 12.18 8.54
CA LEU A 335 18.24 12.30 9.49
C LEU A 335 16.89 12.10 8.79
N ALA A 336 16.88 11.53 7.58
CA ALA A 336 15.66 11.18 6.87
C ALA A 336 15.28 9.74 7.21
N PRO A 337 14.14 9.50 7.87
CA PRO A 337 13.71 8.13 8.14
C PRO A 337 13.35 7.38 6.85
N PRO A 338 13.48 6.05 6.81
CA PRO A 338 12.96 5.25 5.72
C PRO A 338 11.45 5.48 5.56
N ALA A 339 11.04 5.97 4.39
CA ALA A 339 9.63 6.18 4.05
C ALA A 339 9.06 4.96 3.32
N VAL A 340 7.79 4.64 3.57
CA VAL A 340 7.09 3.55 2.88
C VAL A 340 6.70 4.00 1.47
N LEU A 341 7.18 3.30 0.44
CA LEU A 341 6.88 3.59 -0.97
C LEU A 341 5.75 2.75 -1.53
N ALA A 342 5.65 1.53 -1.09
CA ALA A 342 4.59 0.62 -1.46
C ALA A 342 4.20 -0.22 -0.24
N LEU A 343 2.92 -0.43 -0.08
CA LEU A 343 2.33 -1.26 0.95
C LEU A 343 1.18 -2.01 0.29
N THR A 344 1.24 -3.34 0.23
CA THR A 344 0.28 -4.15 -0.53
C THR A 344 -0.09 -5.40 0.24
N MET A 345 -1.37 -5.63 0.45
CA MET A 345 -1.87 -6.89 0.99
C MET A 345 -1.99 -7.95 -0.11
N LYS A 346 -1.81 -9.22 0.24
CA LYS A 346 -1.86 -10.35 -0.69
C LYS A 346 -2.49 -11.59 -0.06
N ASP A 347 -3.12 -12.37 -0.90
CA ASP A 347 -3.43 -13.77 -0.69
C ASP A 347 -2.43 -14.58 -1.55
N ALA A 348 -1.29 -14.94 -0.96
CA ALA A 348 -0.21 -15.63 -1.67
C ALA A 348 -0.51 -17.12 -1.85
N THR A 349 -1.32 -17.70 -0.95
CA THR A 349 -1.77 -19.09 -1.03
C THR A 349 -2.95 -19.29 -1.98
N ALA A 350 -3.61 -18.21 -2.38
CA ALA A 350 -4.80 -18.19 -3.25
C ALA A 350 -5.97 -19.02 -2.68
N ASN A 351 -6.15 -18.99 -1.37
CA ASN A 351 -7.23 -19.69 -0.69
C ASN A 351 -8.42 -18.76 -0.34
N GLY A 352 -8.32 -17.48 -0.69
CA GLY A 352 -9.34 -16.46 -0.46
C GLY A 352 -9.23 -15.73 0.87
N LYS A 353 -8.10 -15.85 1.56
CA LYS A 353 -7.80 -15.12 2.79
C LYS A 353 -6.47 -14.41 2.67
N VAL A 354 -6.39 -13.20 3.19
CA VAL A 354 -5.14 -12.45 3.20
C VAL A 354 -4.14 -13.10 4.16
N ASP A 355 -2.98 -13.51 3.62
CA ASP A 355 -1.90 -14.19 4.37
C ASP A 355 -0.62 -13.37 4.42
N GLN A 356 -0.53 -12.25 3.69
CA GLN A 356 0.70 -11.49 3.58
C GLN A 356 0.45 -9.99 3.35
N VAL A 357 1.29 -9.15 3.93
CA VAL A 357 1.48 -7.75 3.52
C VAL A 357 2.93 -7.56 3.11
N THR A 358 3.17 -7.06 1.91
CA THR A 358 4.50 -6.69 1.41
C THR A 358 4.63 -5.19 1.36
N MET A 359 5.81 -4.67 1.70
CA MET A 359 6.11 -3.25 1.62
C MET A 359 7.54 -3.01 1.14
N SER A 360 7.78 -1.84 0.58
CA SER A 360 9.12 -1.37 0.22
C SER A 360 9.36 0.02 0.79
N PHE A 361 10.62 0.30 1.11
CA PHE A 361 11.05 1.56 1.69
C PHE A 361 11.96 2.33 0.74
N SER A 362 12.10 3.63 1.02
CA SER A 362 12.90 4.57 0.22
C SER A 362 14.39 4.28 0.23
N GLU A 363 14.86 3.46 1.17
CA GLU A 363 16.27 3.15 1.34
C GLU A 363 16.52 1.78 1.98
N ALA A 364 17.78 1.42 2.10
CA ALA A 364 18.19 0.18 2.74
C ALA A 364 17.95 0.21 4.26
N LEU A 365 17.39 -0.87 4.79
CA LEU A 365 17.04 -1.01 6.19
C LEU A 365 18.15 -1.71 6.98
N ALA A 366 18.35 -1.30 8.22
CA ALA A 366 19.19 -1.99 9.17
C ALA A 366 18.56 -3.30 9.67
N ALA A 367 19.35 -4.11 10.39
CA ALA A 367 18.86 -5.37 10.94
C ALA A 367 17.66 -5.16 11.87
N TYR A 368 16.60 -5.93 11.63
CA TYR A 368 15.34 -5.90 12.40
C TYR A 368 15.39 -6.93 13.53
N THR A 369 15.17 -6.49 14.76
CA THR A 369 15.14 -7.35 15.95
C THR A 369 14.00 -6.99 16.91
N ALA A 370 13.10 -6.08 16.51
CA ALA A 370 11.98 -5.67 17.34
C ALA A 370 10.93 -6.79 17.49
N PRO A 371 10.19 -6.82 18.59
CA PRO A 371 9.05 -7.73 18.73
C PRO A 371 7.92 -7.36 17.73
N ALA A 372 7.07 -8.32 17.43
CA ALA A 372 5.92 -8.09 16.54
C ALA A 372 4.95 -7.02 17.06
N THR A 373 4.98 -6.72 18.36
CA THR A 373 4.11 -5.72 19.02
C THR A 373 4.35 -4.27 18.58
N VAL A 374 5.44 -3.98 17.87
CA VAL A 374 5.63 -2.66 17.22
C VAL A 374 4.72 -2.45 16.02
N TRP A 375 4.10 -3.52 15.54
CA TRP A 375 3.13 -3.52 14.47
C TRP A 375 1.73 -3.71 15.03
N THR A 376 0.80 -2.90 14.56
CA THR A 376 -0.63 -3.07 14.84
C THR A 376 -1.36 -3.22 13.51
N LEU A 377 -2.02 -4.36 13.34
CA LEU A 377 -2.87 -4.62 12.19
C LEU A 377 -4.32 -4.52 12.64
N SER A 378 -5.10 -3.61 12.07
CA SER A 378 -6.50 -3.40 12.43
C SER A 378 -7.40 -3.80 11.28
N ASN A 379 -8.50 -4.49 11.60
CA ASN A 379 -9.51 -4.93 10.64
C ASN A 379 -8.93 -5.80 9.49
N VAL A 380 -8.01 -6.70 9.83
CA VAL A 380 -7.46 -7.64 8.86
C VAL A 380 -8.59 -8.49 8.27
N PRO A 381 -8.67 -8.66 6.95
CA PRO A 381 -9.68 -9.51 6.33
C PRO A 381 -9.72 -10.91 6.94
N SER A 382 -10.91 -11.49 7.03
CA SER A 382 -11.16 -12.79 7.70
C SER A 382 -10.74 -12.84 9.18
N GLY A 383 -10.38 -11.70 9.82
CA GLY A 383 -9.94 -11.65 11.23
C GLY A 383 -8.54 -12.22 11.43
N GLY A 384 -7.65 -12.07 10.45
CA GLY A 384 -6.25 -12.50 10.53
C GLY A 384 -5.45 -11.73 11.58
N SER A 385 -4.25 -12.23 11.91
CA SER A 385 -3.33 -11.62 12.88
C SER A 385 -1.89 -11.74 12.42
N LEU A 386 -1.02 -10.82 12.85
CA LEU A 386 0.40 -10.85 12.50
C LEU A 386 1.06 -12.12 13.05
N ALA A 387 1.68 -12.90 12.18
CA ALA A 387 2.44 -14.10 12.54
C ALA A 387 3.93 -13.80 12.68
N SER A 388 4.53 -13.11 11.70
CA SER A 388 5.96 -12.81 11.70
C SER A 388 6.29 -11.63 10.78
N VAL A 389 7.48 -11.06 11.00
CA VAL A 389 8.05 -9.96 10.20
C VAL A 389 9.36 -10.44 9.60
N THR A 390 9.52 -10.29 8.30
CA THR A 390 10.76 -10.62 7.58
C THR A 390 11.25 -9.38 6.84
N VAL A 391 12.50 -9.00 7.05
CA VAL A 391 13.14 -7.86 6.37
C VAL A 391 14.15 -8.38 5.37
N ALA A 392 13.96 -8.01 4.11
CA ALA A 392 14.88 -8.26 2.99
C ALA A 392 15.09 -6.91 2.27
N THR A 393 15.99 -6.11 2.85
CA THR A 393 16.18 -4.68 2.53
C THR A 393 16.21 -4.40 1.02
N PRO A 394 15.49 -3.38 0.50
CA PRO A 394 14.63 -2.43 1.22
C PRO A 394 13.18 -2.92 1.42
N ALA A 395 12.89 -4.20 1.26
CA ALA A 395 11.57 -4.78 1.38
C ALA A 395 11.32 -5.37 2.78
N VAL A 396 10.06 -5.31 3.20
CA VAL A 396 9.55 -5.95 4.43
C VAL A 396 8.31 -6.76 4.08
N THR A 397 8.21 -7.94 4.65
CA THR A 397 7.07 -8.83 4.54
C THR A 397 6.51 -9.13 5.91
N LEU A 398 5.24 -8.85 6.11
CA LEU A 398 4.45 -9.29 7.25
C LEU A 398 3.70 -10.56 6.84
N ALA A 399 4.00 -11.68 7.48
CA ALA A 399 3.20 -12.88 7.35
C ALA A 399 2.00 -12.78 8.29
N ILE A 400 0.82 -13.13 7.81
CA ILE A 400 -0.43 -13.08 8.55
C ILE A 400 -0.91 -14.52 8.79
N THR A 401 -1.21 -14.84 10.05
CA THR A 401 -1.99 -16.02 10.37
C THR A 401 -3.44 -15.72 10.00
N GLU A 402 -4.01 -16.52 9.12
CA GLU A 402 -5.40 -16.38 8.69
C GLU A 402 -6.37 -16.56 9.84
N GLY A 403 -7.37 -15.70 9.90
CA GLY A 403 -8.40 -15.78 10.94
C GLY A 403 -9.48 -16.82 10.67
N PRO A 404 -10.31 -17.11 11.69
CA PRO A 404 -11.42 -18.07 11.57
C PRO A 404 -12.62 -17.51 10.80
N GLY A 405 -12.59 -16.23 10.43
CA GLY A 405 -13.67 -15.58 9.69
C GLY A 405 -13.91 -16.19 8.31
N ALA A 406 -15.00 -15.79 7.67
CA ALA A 406 -15.29 -16.19 6.30
C ALA A 406 -14.17 -15.76 5.35
N VAL A 407 -14.09 -16.43 4.21
CA VAL A 407 -13.17 -16.07 3.12
C VAL A 407 -13.43 -14.64 2.68
N ASP A 408 -12.42 -13.80 2.74
CA ASP A 408 -12.49 -12.38 2.42
C ASP A 408 -11.11 -11.87 1.98
N THR A 409 -11.02 -11.36 0.77
CA THR A 409 -9.83 -10.74 0.20
C THR A 409 -9.99 -9.24 0.02
N SER A 410 -11.15 -8.67 0.40
CA SER A 410 -11.39 -7.23 0.28
C SER A 410 -10.54 -6.43 1.25
N LEU A 411 -10.05 -5.28 0.80
CA LEU A 411 -9.30 -4.34 1.64
C LEU A 411 -10.14 -3.85 2.83
N GLY A 412 -11.40 -3.51 2.62
CA GLY A 412 -12.27 -2.96 3.66
C GLY A 412 -11.66 -1.75 4.36
N SER A 413 -11.60 -1.81 5.69
CA SER A 413 -10.95 -0.82 6.56
C SER A 413 -9.61 -1.33 7.13
N PHE A 414 -8.96 -2.24 6.46
CA PHE A 414 -7.67 -2.78 6.90
C PHE A 414 -6.59 -1.70 6.95
N THR A 415 -5.91 -1.58 8.08
CA THR A 415 -4.79 -0.67 8.26
C THR A 415 -3.60 -1.38 8.90
N VAL A 416 -2.42 -0.94 8.51
CA VAL A 416 -1.13 -1.35 9.08
C VAL A 416 -0.53 -0.13 9.76
N ASP A 417 -0.21 -0.27 11.03
CA ASP A 417 0.48 0.73 11.85
C ASP A 417 1.84 0.18 12.28
N LEU A 418 2.87 0.99 12.10
CA LEU A 418 4.23 0.74 12.61
C LEU A 418 4.61 1.82 13.60
N ALA A 419 4.80 1.45 14.86
CA ALA A 419 5.34 2.35 15.88
C ALA A 419 6.88 2.46 15.75
N ALA A 420 7.41 3.66 15.94
CA ALA A 420 8.85 3.90 15.98
C ALA A 420 9.53 3.06 17.08
N ASN A 421 10.59 2.35 16.73
CA ASN A 421 11.31 1.48 17.67
C ASN A 421 12.78 1.33 17.26
N ALA A 422 13.69 1.52 18.21
CA ALA A 422 15.13 1.46 17.96
C ALA A 422 15.64 0.09 17.46
N ALA A 423 14.91 -0.99 17.70
CA ALA A 423 15.19 -2.31 17.17
C ALA A 423 14.30 -2.66 15.95
N GLY A 424 13.37 -1.76 15.57
CA GLY A 424 12.39 -1.92 14.49
C GLY A 424 12.94 -1.52 13.12
N ILE A 425 12.03 -1.03 12.28
CA ILE A 425 12.38 -0.53 10.95
C ILE A 425 13.13 0.79 11.10
N ARG A 426 14.36 0.81 10.66
CA ARG A 426 15.27 1.95 10.66
C ARG A 426 16.31 1.80 9.55
N ASP A 427 16.95 2.89 9.18
CA ASP A 427 18.11 2.90 8.30
C ASP A 427 19.43 2.54 9.04
N ALA A 428 20.55 2.62 8.34
CA ALA A 428 21.88 2.40 8.91
C ALA A 428 22.34 3.55 9.82
N ALA A 429 21.81 4.76 9.67
CA ALA A 429 22.08 5.92 10.52
C ALA A 429 21.29 5.87 11.85
N GLY A 430 20.25 5.03 11.92
CA GLY A 430 19.41 4.85 13.10
C GLY A 430 18.11 5.66 13.07
N ASN A 431 17.76 6.28 11.94
CA ASN A 431 16.50 7.00 11.79
C ASN A 431 15.32 6.00 11.74
N LEU A 432 14.33 6.20 12.60
CA LEU A 432 13.26 5.25 12.83
C LEU A 432 12.08 5.52 11.89
N ALA A 433 11.61 4.50 11.18
CA ALA A 433 10.36 4.57 10.44
C ALA A 433 9.16 4.42 11.35
N SER A 434 8.09 5.18 11.07
CA SER A 434 6.77 5.01 11.67
C SER A 434 5.72 5.49 10.66
N PHE A 435 4.60 4.78 10.58
CA PHE A 435 3.50 5.16 9.71
C PHE A 435 2.21 4.44 10.11
N THR A 436 1.08 4.99 9.69
CA THR A 436 -0.22 4.32 9.69
C THR A 436 -0.82 4.47 8.30
N ALA A 437 -1.08 3.37 7.61
CA ALA A 437 -1.60 3.39 6.26
C ALA A 437 -2.47 2.16 5.95
N ALA A 438 -3.43 2.34 5.04
CA ALA A 438 -4.12 1.21 4.41
C ALA A 438 -3.22 0.63 3.31
N PRO A 439 -3.06 -0.69 3.22
CA PRO A 439 -2.34 -1.29 2.10
C PRO A 439 -3.12 -1.11 0.78
N ALA A 440 -2.42 -1.12 -0.33
CA ALA A 440 -3.05 -1.33 -1.62
C ALA A 440 -3.59 -2.77 -1.69
N ASP A 441 -4.69 -2.95 -2.37
CA ASP A 441 -5.24 -4.27 -2.63
C ASP A 441 -4.44 -4.97 -3.74
N GLY A 442 -3.78 -6.05 -3.40
CA GLY A 442 -3.07 -6.93 -4.32
C GLY A 442 -3.55 -8.38 -4.22
N ALA A 443 -4.64 -8.63 -3.48
CA ALA A 443 -5.29 -9.91 -3.43
C ALA A 443 -6.36 -9.99 -4.52
N LYS A 444 -6.42 -11.08 -5.25
CA LYS A 444 -7.40 -11.25 -6.33
C LYS A 444 -8.68 -11.90 -5.80
N PRO A 445 -9.83 -11.65 -6.40
CA PRO A 445 -11.05 -12.38 -6.08
C PRO A 445 -10.86 -13.90 -6.29
N ILE A 446 -11.06 -14.69 -5.25
CA ILE A 446 -10.98 -16.15 -5.29
C ILE A 446 -12.38 -16.74 -5.33
N MET A 447 -12.60 -17.68 -6.24
CA MET A 447 -13.87 -18.40 -6.35
C MET A 447 -14.09 -19.24 -5.09
N GLN A 448 -15.20 -18.97 -4.38
CA GLN A 448 -15.62 -19.68 -3.17
C GLN A 448 -16.54 -20.84 -3.48
N SER A 449 -17.54 -20.61 -4.31
CA SER A 449 -18.50 -21.61 -4.74
C SER A 449 -19.01 -21.32 -6.15
N GLN A 450 -19.46 -22.37 -6.79
CA GLN A 450 -20.27 -22.27 -7.98
C GLN A 450 -21.44 -23.25 -7.85
N GLU A 451 -22.64 -22.78 -8.15
CA GLU A 451 -23.88 -23.50 -7.95
C GLU A 451 -24.74 -23.41 -9.22
N MET A 452 -25.25 -24.55 -9.71
CA MET A 452 -26.13 -24.57 -10.88
C MET A 452 -27.59 -24.70 -10.47
N PHE A 453 -28.48 -24.08 -11.27
CA PHE A 453 -29.91 -23.97 -10.97
C PHE A 453 -30.73 -24.23 -12.23
N ASP A 454 -31.87 -24.86 -12.02
CA ASP A 454 -33.01 -24.93 -12.92
C ASP A 454 -34.11 -24.07 -12.29
N ASP A 455 -34.24 -22.81 -12.71
CA ASP A 455 -35.15 -21.83 -12.08
C ASP A 455 -36.61 -22.01 -12.52
N ASN A 456 -36.81 -22.56 -13.70
CA ASN A 456 -38.12 -22.77 -14.29
C ASN A 456 -38.68 -24.19 -14.11
N THR A 457 -37.88 -25.10 -13.58
CA THR A 457 -38.20 -26.52 -13.31
C THR A 457 -38.56 -27.33 -14.54
N ASP A 458 -37.98 -26.96 -15.72
CA ASP A 458 -38.21 -27.68 -16.96
C ASP A 458 -37.26 -28.87 -17.18
N GLY A 459 -36.36 -29.10 -16.22
CA GLY A 459 -35.35 -30.16 -16.23
C GLY A 459 -34.08 -29.80 -16.97
N LYS A 460 -33.85 -28.53 -17.27
CA LYS A 460 -32.63 -28.01 -17.88
C LYS A 460 -32.06 -26.86 -17.08
N ILE A 461 -30.74 -26.77 -17.03
CA ILE A 461 -30.08 -25.72 -16.25
C ILE A 461 -30.21 -24.37 -16.93
N ASP A 462 -30.66 -23.35 -16.15
CA ASP A 462 -30.84 -21.97 -16.60
C ASP A 462 -29.62 -21.09 -16.31
N ARG A 463 -28.95 -21.32 -15.18
CA ARG A 463 -27.82 -20.50 -14.77
C ARG A 463 -26.86 -21.21 -13.81
N VAL A 464 -25.63 -20.67 -13.77
CA VAL A 464 -24.68 -20.96 -12.70
C VAL A 464 -24.37 -19.68 -11.95
N LEU A 465 -24.43 -19.74 -10.62
CA LEU A 465 -24.03 -18.67 -9.73
C LEU A 465 -22.64 -18.95 -9.21
N VAL A 466 -21.68 -18.06 -9.47
CA VAL A 466 -20.30 -18.15 -9.00
C VAL A 466 -20.08 -17.07 -7.94
N LYS A 467 -19.70 -17.46 -6.74
CA LYS A 467 -19.43 -16.55 -5.62
C LYS A 467 -17.94 -16.43 -5.39
N PHE A 468 -17.48 -15.20 -5.14
CA PHE A 468 -16.07 -14.85 -4.93
C PHE A 468 -15.84 -14.34 -3.51
N SER A 469 -14.55 -14.25 -3.12
CA SER A 469 -14.09 -13.81 -1.80
C SER A 469 -14.37 -12.34 -1.50
N GLU A 470 -14.61 -11.54 -2.55
CA GLU A 470 -14.78 -10.09 -2.44
C GLU A 470 -15.69 -9.51 -3.51
N THR A 471 -15.99 -8.21 -3.40
CA THR A 471 -16.80 -7.47 -4.37
C THR A 471 -16.06 -7.31 -5.69
N LEU A 472 -16.76 -7.61 -6.78
CA LEU A 472 -16.24 -7.59 -8.14
C LEU A 472 -16.48 -6.24 -8.82
N ALA A 473 -15.56 -5.87 -9.69
CA ALA A 473 -15.74 -4.77 -10.63
C ALA A 473 -16.70 -5.18 -11.78
N PRO A 474 -17.30 -4.21 -12.52
CA PRO A 474 -18.17 -4.51 -13.66
C PRO A 474 -17.49 -5.42 -14.69
N PHE A 475 -18.21 -6.43 -15.12
CA PHE A 475 -17.77 -7.37 -16.15
C PHE A 475 -18.10 -6.82 -17.54
N THR A 476 -17.11 -6.72 -18.41
CA THR A 476 -17.25 -6.23 -19.79
C THR A 476 -16.43 -7.06 -20.78
N ALA A 477 -15.84 -8.15 -20.32
CA ALA A 477 -15.10 -9.06 -21.18
C ALA A 477 -16.01 -9.89 -22.10
N PRO A 478 -15.49 -10.46 -23.18
CA PRO A 478 -16.21 -11.52 -23.92
C PRO A 478 -16.54 -12.70 -22.99
N ILE A 479 -17.74 -13.25 -23.11
CA ILE A 479 -18.18 -14.38 -22.27
C ILE A 479 -17.27 -15.62 -22.42
N THR A 480 -16.49 -15.70 -23.50
CA THR A 480 -15.52 -16.77 -23.78
C THR A 480 -14.38 -16.88 -22.76
N VAL A 481 -14.24 -15.92 -21.84
CA VAL A 481 -13.33 -16.07 -20.69
C VAL A 481 -13.77 -17.19 -19.75
N PHE A 482 -15.08 -17.48 -19.72
CA PHE A 482 -15.62 -18.69 -19.09
C PHE A 482 -15.69 -19.83 -20.11
N SER A 483 -15.22 -20.98 -19.73
CA SER A 483 -15.32 -22.19 -20.54
C SER A 483 -16.17 -23.22 -19.81
N LEU A 484 -17.21 -23.70 -20.49
CA LEU A 484 -18.11 -24.75 -20.01
C LEU A 484 -17.75 -26.04 -20.73
N SER A 485 -17.55 -27.13 -20.00
CA SER A 485 -17.33 -28.46 -20.56
C SER A 485 -18.42 -29.41 -20.09
N SER A 486 -18.94 -30.20 -20.99
CA SER A 486 -19.99 -31.22 -20.72
C SER A 486 -21.21 -30.67 -19.98
N ALA A 487 -21.66 -29.47 -20.32
CA ALA A 487 -22.85 -28.86 -19.70
C ALA A 487 -24.09 -29.73 -19.89
N PRO A 488 -24.93 -29.89 -18.86
CA PRO A 488 -26.19 -30.63 -18.95
C PRO A 488 -27.05 -30.18 -20.13
N SER A 489 -27.75 -31.13 -20.77
CA SER A 489 -28.58 -30.89 -21.98
C SER A 489 -27.85 -30.17 -23.13
N ALA A 490 -26.49 -30.13 -23.14
CA ALA A 490 -25.67 -29.35 -24.06
C ALA A 490 -25.90 -27.84 -23.97
N ALA A 491 -26.13 -27.32 -22.76
CA ALA A 491 -26.31 -25.89 -22.53
C ALA A 491 -25.06 -25.09 -22.91
N THR A 492 -25.25 -23.84 -23.31
CA THR A 492 -24.18 -22.91 -23.69
C THR A 492 -24.29 -21.60 -22.92
N LEU A 493 -23.18 -20.92 -22.67
CA LEU A 493 -23.19 -19.63 -21.99
C LEU A 493 -23.85 -18.56 -22.86
N ASN A 494 -24.79 -17.83 -22.29
CA ASN A 494 -25.51 -16.75 -22.96
C ASN A 494 -24.97 -15.38 -22.51
N THR A 495 -25.05 -15.10 -21.20
CA THR A 495 -24.59 -13.83 -20.65
C THR A 495 -23.88 -14.03 -19.31
N VAL A 496 -23.05 -13.06 -18.93
CA VAL A 496 -22.43 -12.97 -17.62
C VAL A 496 -22.77 -11.62 -17.01
N THR A 497 -23.35 -11.63 -15.82
CA THR A 497 -23.64 -10.42 -15.06
C THR A 497 -22.99 -10.50 -13.69
N VAL A 498 -22.51 -9.36 -13.19
CA VAL A 498 -21.83 -9.27 -11.89
C VAL A 498 -22.62 -8.36 -10.95
N SER A 499 -22.81 -8.79 -9.73
CA SER A 499 -23.43 -8.01 -8.66
C SER A 499 -22.75 -8.35 -7.32
N SER A 500 -22.20 -7.34 -6.64
CA SER A 500 -21.43 -7.53 -5.42
C SER A 500 -20.30 -8.54 -5.63
N ASN A 501 -20.25 -9.61 -4.86
CA ASN A 501 -19.23 -10.67 -4.95
C ASN A 501 -19.70 -11.89 -5.78
N GLN A 502 -20.70 -11.73 -6.63
CA GLN A 502 -21.30 -12.82 -7.41
C GLN A 502 -21.26 -12.55 -8.90
N ALA A 503 -20.95 -13.60 -9.67
CA ALA A 503 -21.13 -13.62 -11.13
C ALA A 503 -22.23 -14.62 -11.46
N THR A 504 -23.26 -14.18 -12.16
CA THR A 504 -24.34 -15.02 -12.68
C THR A 504 -24.05 -15.33 -14.16
N LEU A 505 -23.86 -16.58 -14.46
CA LEU A 505 -23.69 -17.14 -15.79
C LEU A 505 -25.07 -17.62 -16.27
N ALA A 506 -25.79 -16.85 -17.06
CA ALA A 506 -27.04 -17.28 -17.67
C ALA A 506 -26.74 -18.20 -18.86
N LEU A 507 -27.51 -19.28 -18.98
CA LEU A 507 -27.30 -20.31 -19.98
C LEU A 507 -28.43 -20.31 -21.04
N ASN A 508 -28.07 -20.56 -22.28
CA ASN A 508 -29.02 -21.02 -23.29
C ASN A 508 -29.19 -22.52 -23.09
N GLN A 509 -30.42 -22.94 -22.90
CA GLN A 509 -30.73 -24.37 -22.78
C GLN A 509 -30.44 -25.09 -24.12
N GLY A 510 -29.76 -26.21 -24.04
CA GLY A 510 -29.41 -26.97 -25.24
C GLY A 510 -30.57 -27.83 -25.78
N ALA A 511 -30.39 -28.37 -27.00
CA ALA A 511 -31.40 -29.17 -27.66
C ALA A 511 -31.46 -30.64 -27.19
N ASN A 512 -30.48 -31.08 -26.36
CA ASN A 512 -30.47 -32.46 -25.87
C ASN A 512 -31.57 -32.66 -24.81
N ALA A 513 -31.78 -33.95 -24.46
CA ALA A 513 -32.75 -34.34 -23.45
C ALA A 513 -32.53 -33.57 -22.14
N ALA A 514 -33.62 -33.34 -21.43
CA ALA A 514 -33.58 -32.69 -20.11
C ALA A 514 -32.64 -33.43 -19.16
N SER A 515 -31.77 -32.68 -18.52
CA SER A 515 -30.85 -33.17 -17.50
C SER A 515 -30.47 -32.07 -16.56
N THR A 516 -30.68 -32.29 -15.28
CA THR A 516 -30.25 -31.42 -14.19
C THR A 516 -28.99 -31.95 -13.48
N ALA A 517 -28.56 -33.15 -13.81
CA ALA A 517 -27.38 -33.77 -13.18
C ALA A 517 -26.08 -33.04 -13.54
N VAL A 518 -25.22 -32.80 -12.54
CA VAL A 518 -23.87 -32.25 -12.75
C VAL A 518 -23.04 -33.13 -13.68
N GLY A 519 -23.05 -34.44 -13.45
CA GLY A 519 -22.27 -35.37 -14.25
C GLY A 519 -20.80 -34.98 -14.36
N SER A 520 -20.33 -34.80 -15.59
CA SER A 520 -18.97 -34.30 -15.90
C SER A 520 -18.89 -32.78 -16.17
N PHE A 521 -19.95 -32.05 -15.87
CA PHE A 521 -20.01 -30.61 -16.08
C PHE A 521 -18.95 -29.87 -15.24
N LYS A 522 -18.15 -29.03 -15.89
CA LYS A 522 -17.14 -28.23 -15.24
C LYS A 522 -17.07 -26.86 -15.91
N ILE A 523 -16.68 -25.89 -15.10
CA ILE A 523 -16.51 -24.50 -15.51
C ILE A 523 -15.12 -24.03 -15.13
N SER A 524 -14.47 -23.31 -16.03
CA SER A 524 -13.21 -22.62 -15.76
C SER A 524 -13.31 -21.15 -16.13
N LEU A 525 -12.46 -20.33 -15.51
CA LEU A 525 -12.31 -18.91 -15.79
C LEU A 525 -10.86 -18.60 -16.14
N THR A 526 -10.62 -17.99 -17.30
CA THR A 526 -9.33 -17.42 -17.67
C THR A 526 -9.26 -15.94 -17.27
N SER A 527 -8.09 -15.50 -16.81
CA SER A 527 -7.88 -14.09 -16.45
C SER A 527 -8.02 -13.17 -17.67
N ASN A 528 -8.68 -12.04 -17.47
CA ASN A 528 -8.87 -11.02 -18.50
C ASN A 528 -9.04 -9.65 -17.84
N THR A 529 -8.41 -8.61 -18.37
CA THR A 529 -8.43 -7.25 -17.81
C THR A 529 -9.82 -6.62 -17.74
N LEU A 530 -10.78 -7.12 -18.53
CA LEU A 530 -12.18 -6.69 -18.51
C LEU A 530 -13.11 -7.75 -17.90
N GLY A 531 -12.54 -8.88 -17.45
CA GLY A 531 -13.24 -10.02 -16.89
C GLY A 531 -13.53 -9.88 -15.40
N ILE A 532 -13.50 -11.01 -14.70
CA ILE A 532 -13.68 -11.05 -13.25
C ILE A 532 -12.43 -10.48 -12.60
N ARG A 533 -12.62 -9.38 -11.89
CA ARG A 533 -11.61 -8.65 -11.15
C ARG A 533 -12.26 -7.87 -10.02
N ASP A 534 -11.47 -7.43 -9.06
CA ASP A 534 -11.89 -6.46 -8.04
C ASP A 534 -11.82 -5.01 -8.55
N ALA A 535 -12.07 -4.05 -7.67
CA ALA A 535 -11.97 -2.62 -7.97
C ALA A 535 -10.53 -2.13 -8.15
N ALA A 536 -9.55 -2.81 -7.55
CA ALA A 536 -8.12 -2.52 -7.69
C ALA A 536 -7.55 -3.03 -9.01
N GLY A 537 -8.28 -3.93 -9.71
CA GLY A 537 -7.88 -4.51 -10.99
C GLY A 537 -7.18 -5.86 -10.87
N ASN A 538 -7.19 -6.49 -9.71
CA ASN A 538 -6.62 -7.82 -9.53
C ASN A 538 -7.50 -8.87 -10.22
N LEU A 539 -6.92 -9.62 -11.14
CA LEU A 539 -7.64 -10.50 -12.05
C LEU A 539 -7.86 -11.89 -11.44
N SER A 540 -9.11 -12.34 -11.44
CA SER A 540 -9.48 -13.69 -11.04
C SER A 540 -9.30 -14.71 -12.16
N SER A 541 -8.96 -15.92 -11.78
CA SER A 541 -8.97 -17.11 -12.65
C SER A 541 -9.08 -18.37 -11.80
N TYR A 542 -9.71 -19.41 -12.33
CA TYR A 542 -9.74 -20.72 -11.67
C TYR A 542 -9.77 -21.86 -12.69
N ALA A 543 -9.25 -23.00 -12.27
CA ALA A 543 -9.21 -24.20 -13.08
C ALA A 543 -10.60 -24.83 -13.21
N SER A 544 -10.75 -25.72 -14.18
CA SER A 544 -11.98 -26.43 -14.47
C SER A 544 -12.50 -27.19 -13.25
N THR A 545 -13.62 -26.74 -12.68
CA THR A 545 -14.23 -27.22 -11.42
C THR A 545 -15.71 -27.50 -11.66
N ALA A 546 -16.25 -28.55 -11.03
CA ALA A 546 -17.67 -28.86 -11.11
C ALA A 546 -18.50 -27.92 -10.19
N PRO A 547 -19.66 -27.46 -10.63
CA PRO A 547 -20.59 -26.72 -9.77
C PRO A 547 -21.25 -27.64 -8.75
N THR A 548 -21.69 -27.08 -7.64
CA THR A 548 -22.61 -27.77 -6.72
C THR A 548 -24.01 -27.78 -7.33
N ASP A 549 -24.69 -28.89 -7.23
CA ASP A 549 -26.05 -29.06 -7.70
C ASP A 549 -27.03 -28.35 -6.75
N ARG A 550 -27.84 -27.44 -7.32
CA ARG A 550 -28.99 -26.83 -6.65
C ARG A 550 -30.27 -26.98 -7.47
N ALA A 551 -30.17 -27.67 -8.60
CA ALA A 551 -31.32 -27.99 -9.42
C ALA A 551 -32.02 -29.24 -8.87
N ALA A 552 -33.30 -29.14 -8.59
CA ALA A 552 -34.04 -30.31 -8.18
C ALA A 552 -34.35 -31.21 -9.38
N PRO A 553 -34.49 -32.54 -9.21
CA PRO A 553 -34.95 -33.39 -10.28
C PRO A 553 -36.33 -32.92 -10.77
N ALA A 554 -36.41 -32.50 -12.04
CA ALA A 554 -37.65 -32.07 -12.65
C ALA A 554 -38.38 -33.23 -13.32
N LEU A 555 -39.69 -33.18 -13.34
CA LEU A 555 -40.50 -34.15 -14.06
C LEU A 555 -40.35 -33.94 -15.58
N VAL A 556 -39.81 -34.92 -16.29
CA VAL A 556 -39.62 -34.90 -17.75
C VAL A 556 -40.83 -35.52 -18.47
N THR A 557 -41.26 -36.69 -18.01
CA THR A 557 -42.44 -37.37 -18.59
C THR A 557 -43.24 -38.04 -17.51
N LEU A 558 -44.57 -38.03 -17.69
CA LEU A 558 -45.52 -38.73 -16.87
C LEU A 558 -46.41 -39.55 -17.79
N SER A 559 -46.44 -40.85 -17.64
CA SER A 559 -47.15 -41.76 -18.55
C SER A 559 -48.11 -42.65 -17.81
N LEU A 560 -49.31 -42.81 -18.34
CA LEU A 560 -50.33 -43.69 -17.86
C LEU A 560 -50.28 -45.01 -18.64
N LEU A 561 -50.35 -46.14 -17.92
CA LEU A 561 -50.18 -47.48 -18.50
C LEU A 561 -51.23 -48.48 -17.96
N ASP A 562 -51.59 -49.40 -18.87
CA ASP A 562 -52.27 -50.70 -18.59
C ASP A 562 -51.28 -51.79 -19.01
N ASN A 563 -50.48 -52.31 -18.09
CA ASN A 563 -49.41 -53.24 -18.36
C ASN A 563 -49.98 -54.66 -18.56
N ASN A 564 -51.08 -54.99 -17.86
CA ASN A 564 -51.71 -56.31 -17.95
C ASN A 564 -52.68 -56.44 -19.13
N GLY A 565 -53.07 -55.27 -19.73
CA GLY A 565 -53.94 -55.24 -20.96
C GLY A 565 -55.38 -55.58 -20.69
N ASN A 566 -55.84 -55.40 -19.43
CA ASN A 566 -57.22 -55.76 -19.10
C ASN A 566 -58.24 -54.64 -19.25
N GLY A 567 -57.80 -53.50 -19.75
CA GLY A 567 -58.58 -52.26 -19.95
C GLY A 567 -58.73 -51.39 -18.69
N LYS A 568 -57.94 -51.60 -17.66
CA LYS A 568 -57.88 -50.73 -16.48
C LYS A 568 -56.45 -50.28 -16.24
N VAL A 569 -56.25 -49.08 -15.90
CA VAL A 569 -54.93 -48.51 -15.61
C VAL A 569 -54.37 -49.15 -14.34
N ASP A 570 -53.15 -49.72 -14.44
CA ASP A 570 -52.44 -50.36 -13.34
C ASP A 570 -51.16 -49.61 -12.96
N SER A 571 -50.69 -48.67 -13.72
CA SER A 571 -49.42 -48.02 -13.53
C SER A 571 -49.34 -46.59 -14.07
N VAL A 572 -48.59 -45.74 -13.34
CA VAL A 572 -48.10 -44.47 -13.85
C VAL A 572 -46.58 -44.45 -13.70
N THR A 573 -45.89 -44.06 -14.79
CA THR A 573 -44.44 -43.84 -14.72
C THR A 573 -44.14 -42.34 -14.76
N ALA A 574 -43.32 -41.87 -13.81
CA ALA A 574 -42.78 -40.52 -13.74
C ALA A 574 -41.28 -40.61 -13.98
N VAL A 575 -40.81 -40.00 -15.09
CA VAL A 575 -39.38 -39.92 -15.43
C VAL A 575 -38.87 -38.52 -15.10
N PHE A 576 -37.77 -38.45 -14.40
CA PHE A 576 -37.13 -37.22 -13.96
C PHE A 576 -35.87 -36.92 -14.77
N SER A 577 -35.42 -35.65 -14.68
CA SER A 577 -34.28 -35.12 -15.41
C SER A 577 -32.93 -35.73 -15.01
N GLU A 578 -32.89 -36.40 -13.88
CA GLU A 578 -31.67 -37.04 -13.36
C GLU A 578 -31.96 -38.23 -12.48
N THR A 579 -30.91 -38.98 -12.10
CA THR A 579 -31.00 -40.13 -11.21
C THR A 579 -31.41 -39.72 -9.82
N LEU A 580 -32.42 -40.38 -9.28
CA LEU A 580 -32.95 -40.12 -7.93
C LEU A 580 -32.21 -40.96 -6.89
N GLN A 581 -32.20 -40.44 -5.69
CA GLN A 581 -31.76 -41.16 -4.49
C GLN A 581 -32.83 -42.14 -4.00
N THR A 582 -32.44 -43.03 -3.10
CA THR A 582 -33.33 -44.01 -2.46
C THR A 582 -34.65 -43.35 -2.07
N TYR A 583 -35.75 -43.91 -2.59
CA TYR A 583 -37.11 -43.48 -2.33
C TYR A 583 -37.72 -44.31 -1.18
N SER A 584 -38.18 -43.65 -0.13
CA SER A 584 -38.78 -44.32 1.04
C SER A 584 -40.04 -43.63 1.59
N ALA A 585 -40.56 -42.63 0.85
CA ALA A 585 -41.76 -41.89 1.27
C ALA A 585 -43.08 -42.67 1.08
N ALA A 586 -43.01 -43.88 0.55
CA ALA A 586 -44.19 -44.66 0.14
C ALA A 586 -45.13 -43.83 -0.74
N THR A 587 -46.43 -43.77 -0.45
CA THR A 587 -47.41 -43.03 -1.26
C THR A 587 -47.62 -41.59 -0.77
N ALA A 588 -47.03 -41.19 0.35
CA ALA A 588 -47.37 -39.95 1.08
C ALA A 588 -47.24 -38.63 0.25
N PRO A 589 -46.19 -38.43 -0.62
CA PRO A 589 -46.08 -37.17 -1.36
C PRO A 589 -46.98 -37.08 -2.57
N TRP A 590 -47.66 -38.19 -2.96
CA TRP A 590 -48.39 -38.25 -4.24
C TRP A 590 -49.87 -37.95 -4.02
N THR A 591 -50.42 -37.18 -4.94
CA THR A 591 -51.85 -36.92 -5.06
C THR A 591 -52.33 -37.31 -6.46
N LEU A 592 -53.17 -38.30 -6.58
CA LEU A 592 -53.81 -38.71 -7.81
C LEU A 592 -55.27 -38.31 -7.77
N ALA A 593 -55.75 -37.60 -8.80
CA ALA A 593 -57.12 -37.22 -8.94
C ALA A 593 -57.73 -37.82 -10.21
N ASN A 594 -59.02 -38.17 -10.16
CA ASN A 594 -59.79 -38.72 -11.27
C ASN A 594 -59.14 -39.93 -11.95
N VAL A 595 -58.58 -40.87 -11.18
CA VAL A 595 -57.96 -42.07 -11.73
C VAL A 595 -59.01 -42.91 -12.48
N PRO A 596 -58.72 -43.33 -13.73
CA PRO A 596 -59.64 -44.14 -14.53
C PRO A 596 -60.12 -45.41 -13.78
N SER A 597 -61.33 -45.84 -14.02
CA SER A 597 -61.99 -46.95 -13.32
C SER A 597 -62.07 -46.81 -11.76
N GLY A 598 -61.70 -45.64 -11.18
CA GLY A 598 -61.63 -45.41 -9.73
C GLY A 598 -60.46 -46.09 -9.06
N GLY A 599 -59.34 -46.26 -9.72
CA GLY A 599 -58.10 -46.81 -9.20
C GLY A 599 -57.48 -45.95 -8.10
N MET A 600 -56.61 -46.56 -7.28
CA MET A 600 -55.90 -45.88 -6.19
C MET A 600 -54.42 -46.26 -6.18
N LEU A 601 -53.57 -45.33 -5.73
CA LEU A 601 -52.11 -45.56 -5.61
C LEU A 601 -51.87 -46.61 -4.51
N ALA A 602 -51.17 -47.69 -4.87
CA ALA A 602 -50.87 -48.81 -3.98
C ALA A 602 -49.41 -48.73 -3.49
N SER A 603 -48.47 -48.46 -4.40
CA SER A 603 -47.04 -48.39 -4.03
C SER A 603 -46.26 -47.58 -5.06
N VAL A 604 -45.06 -47.18 -4.67
CA VAL A 604 -44.09 -46.46 -5.51
C VAL A 604 -42.76 -47.19 -5.49
N ALA A 605 -42.19 -47.44 -6.64
CA ALA A 605 -40.89 -48.09 -6.79
C ALA A 605 -39.95 -47.20 -7.64
N LEU A 606 -38.66 -47.13 -7.20
CA LEU A 606 -37.63 -46.36 -7.89
C LEU A 606 -36.77 -47.28 -8.75
N SER A 607 -36.50 -46.82 -9.97
CA SER A 607 -35.47 -47.37 -10.86
C SER A 607 -34.72 -46.21 -11.55
N SER A 608 -33.53 -45.91 -11.05
CA SER A 608 -32.68 -44.79 -11.56
C SER A 608 -33.41 -43.43 -11.55
N ALA A 609 -33.78 -42.88 -12.71
CA ALA A 609 -34.50 -41.60 -12.85
C ALA A 609 -36.03 -41.80 -12.96
N THR A 610 -36.56 -43.00 -12.74
CA THR A 610 -37.96 -43.32 -12.95
C THR A 610 -38.62 -43.77 -11.66
N LEU A 611 -39.73 -43.15 -11.31
CA LEU A 611 -40.63 -43.61 -10.28
C LEU A 611 -41.85 -44.30 -10.93
N THR A 612 -42.09 -45.57 -10.62
CA THR A 612 -43.26 -46.31 -11.03
C THR A 612 -44.27 -46.31 -9.91
N LEU A 613 -45.42 -45.73 -10.16
CA LEU A 613 -46.57 -45.71 -9.29
C LEU A 613 -47.45 -46.90 -9.67
N THR A 614 -47.52 -47.93 -8.82
CA THR A 614 -48.43 -49.05 -9.02
C THR A 614 -49.82 -48.68 -8.51
N LEU A 615 -50.83 -48.88 -9.31
CA LEU A 615 -52.22 -48.62 -8.94
C LEU A 615 -52.92 -49.91 -8.62
N THR A 616 -53.75 -49.90 -7.57
CA THR A 616 -54.82 -50.89 -7.41
C THR A 616 -55.98 -50.47 -8.34
N GLU A 617 -56.37 -51.38 -9.25
CA GLU A 617 -57.46 -51.10 -10.15
C GLU A 617 -58.79 -50.93 -9.40
N GLY A 618 -59.57 -49.96 -9.79
CA GLY A 618 -60.87 -49.66 -9.20
C GLY A 618 -61.98 -50.67 -9.69
N ALA A 619 -63.08 -50.65 -8.91
CA ALA A 619 -64.25 -51.44 -9.27
C ALA A 619 -65.10 -50.94 -10.47
N GLY A 620 -64.74 -49.72 -10.97
CA GLY A 620 -65.44 -49.09 -12.08
C GLY A 620 -65.29 -49.86 -13.37
N ALA A 621 -66.03 -49.44 -14.40
CA ALA A 621 -65.92 -49.99 -15.75
C ALA A 621 -64.49 -49.90 -16.30
N ALA A 622 -64.10 -50.73 -17.26
CA ALA A 622 -62.83 -50.63 -17.94
C ALA A 622 -62.72 -49.24 -18.57
N ASP A 623 -61.67 -48.55 -18.23
CA ASP A 623 -61.33 -47.23 -18.71
C ASP A 623 -59.84 -47.01 -18.66
N THR A 624 -59.20 -46.74 -19.79
CA THR A 624 -57.78 -46.48 -19.96
C THR A 624 -57.51 -45.01 -20.40
N THR A 625 -58.57 -44.22 -20.60
CA THR A 625 -58.38 -42.82 -21.00
C THR A 625 -57.79 -42.01 -19.87
N VAL A 626 -56.91 -41.06 -20.22
CA VAL A 626 -56.41 -40.04 -19.31
C VAL A 626 -57.53 -39.19 -18.75
N GLY A 627 -58.48 -38.77 -19.61
CA GLY A 627 -59.60 -37.93 -19.21
C GLY A 627 -59.19 -36.73 -18.40
N ALA A 628 -59.76 -36.57 -17.21
CA ALA A 628 -59.41 -35.53 -16.25
C ALA A 628 -58.39 -35.97 -15.18
N MET A 629 -57.69 -37.08 -15.40
CA MET A 629 -56.72 -37.56 -14.48
C MET A 629 -55.54 -36.58 -14.35
N THR A 630 -55.16 -36.31 -13.11
CA THR A 630 -53.95 -35.57 -12.81
C THR A 630 -53.15 -36.28 -11.68
N VAL A 631 -51.86 -36.07 -11.76
CA VAL A 631 -50.92 -36.53 -10.76
C VAL A 631 -50.10 -35.34 -10.29
N ALA A 632 -49.94 -35.22 -8.97
CA ALA A 632 -49.09 -34.20 -8.37
C ALA A 632 -48.19 -34.87 -7.33
N MET A 633 -47.03 -34.27 -7.07
CA MET A 633 -46.12 -34.71 -6.04
C MET A 633 -45.64 -33.51 -5.23
N ALA A 634 -45.81 -33.60 -3.91
CA ALA A 634 -45.27 -32.64 -2.96
C ALA A 634 -43.80 -32.92 -2.65
N ALA A 635 -43.01 -31.89 -2.35
CA ALA A 635 -41.63 -32.04 -1.88
C ALA A 635 -41.62 -32.87 -0.57
N ASN A 636 -40.72 -33.86 -0.50
CA ASN A 636 -40.60 -34.74 0.65
C ASN A 636 -39.18 -35.27 0.78
N ALA A 637 -38.59 -35.12 1.96
CA ALA A 637 -37.21 -35.53 2.21
C ALA A 637 -36.95 -37.04 2.04
N ALA A 638 -37.97 -37.87 2.11
CA ALA A 638 -37.92 -39.30 1.84
C ALA A 638 -38.43 -39.64 0.41
N GLY A 639 -38.86 -38.65 -0.35
CA GLY A 639 -39.46 -38.75 -1.69
C GLY A 639 -38.43 -38.64 -2.81
N ALA A 640 -38.87 -38.09 -3.96
CA ALA A 640 -38.02 -37.85 -5.08
C ALA A 640 -37.02 -36.72 -4.78
N ARG A 641 -35.73 -37.06 -4.80
CA ARG A 641 -34.61 -36.17 -4.59
C ARG A 641 -33.37 -36.65 -5.30
N ASP A 642 -32.43 -35.74 -5.60
CA ASP A 642 -31.13 -36.11 -6.12
C ASP A 642 -30.14 -36.59 -5.03
N ALA A 643 -28.88 -36.78 -5.38
CA ALA A 643 -27.81 -37.25 -4.48
C ALA A 643 -27.40 -36.19 -3.42
N ILE A 644 -27.62 -34.93 -3.69
CA ILE A 644 -27.28 -33.78 -2.81
C ILE A 644 -28.44 -33.44 -1.87
N GLY A 645 -29.66 -33.91 -2.20
CA GLY A 645 -30.86 -33.71 -1.39
C GLY A 645 -31.80 -32.64 -1.91
N ASN A 646 -31.66 -32.17 -3.14
CA ASN A 646 -32.59 -31.23 -3.77
C ASN A 646 -33.92 -31.98 -3.98
N LEU A 647 -35.02 -31.46 -3.44
CA LEU A 647 -36.30 -32.12 -3.42
C LEU A 647 -37.13 -31.79 -4.65
N SER A 648 -37.64 -32.79 -5.34
CA SER A 648 -38.56 -32.64 -6.45
C SER A 648 -39.98 -32.42 -5.98
N ALA A 649 -40.74 -31.60 -6.71
CA ALA A 649 -42.18 -31.40 -6.59
C ALA A 649 -42.74 -30.96 -7.92
N PHE A 650 -43.98 -31.29 -8.21
CA PHE A 650 -44.70 -30.78 -9.35
C PHE A 650 -46.20 -30.65 -9.10
N THR A 651 -46.80 -29.70 -9.74
CA THR A 651 -48.24 -29.40 -9.65
C THR A 651 -49.09 -30.45 -10.40
N PRO A 652 -50.43 -30.51 -10.20
CA PRO A 652 -51.28 -31.42 -10.91
C PRO A 652 -51.04 -31.42 -12.41
N THR A 653 -50.49 -32.48 -12.93
CA THR A 653 -50.10 -32.67 -14.34
C THR A 653 -50.85 -33.87 -14.90
N ALA A 654 -51.42 -33.74 -16.10
CA ALA A 654 -52.04 -34.85 -16.80
C ALA A 654 -50.97 -35.79 -17.37
N PRO A 655 -51.04 -37.12 -17.20
CA PRO A 655 -50.10 -38.04 -17.79
C PRO A 655 -50.29 -38.16 -19.29
N ILE A 656 -49.24 -38.50 -20.00
CA ILE A 656 -49.32 -38.90 -21.39
C ILE A 656 -49.97 -40.29 -21.47
N ASP A 657 -50.90 -40.46 -22.35
CA ASP A 657 -51.53 -41.74 -22.58
C ASP A 657 -50.57 -42.72 -23.25
N LYS A 658 -50.24 -43.81 -22.56
CA LYS A 658 -49.49 -44.97 -23.03
C LYS A 658 -50.23 -46.27 -22.76
N ALA A 659 -51.45 -46.17 -22.16
CA ALA A 659 -52.31 -47.31 -22.00
C ALA A 659 -52.84 -47.80 -23.37
N LYS A 660 -53.08 -49.03 -23.49
CA LYS A 660 -53.53 -49.67 -24.74
C LYS A 660 -55.04 -49.83 -24.69
N PRO A 661 -55.75 -49.53 -25.80
CA PRO A 661 -57.16 -49.83 -25.82
C PRO A 661 -57.40 -51.35 -25.75
N ALA A 662 -58.10 -51.81 -24.73
CA ALA A 662 -58.43 -53.17 -24.48
C ALA A 662 -59.94 -53.44 -24.70
N ALA A 663 -60.27 -54.58 -25.18
CA ALA A 663 -61.68 -54.99 -25.28
C ALA A 663 -62.28 -55.16 -23.85
N ALA A 664 -63.26 -54.38 -23.51
CA ALA A 664 -63.94 -54.37 -22.18
C ALA A 664 -65.15 -55.31 -22.12
N THR A 665 -66.03 -55.17 -23.11
CA THR A 665 -67.21 -56.04 -23.24
C THR A 665 -67.40 -56.49 -24.64
N ILE A 666 -68.04 -57.62 -24.80
CA ILE A 666 -68.48 -58.17 -26.11
C ILE A 666 -69.94 -58.50 -25.98
N THR A 667 -70.76 -57.94 -26.81
CA THR A 667 -72.18 -58.21 -26.90
C THR A 667 -72.59 -58.43 -28.35
N ASP A 668 -73.72 -58.97 -28.57
CA ASP A 668 -74.30 -59.18 -29.90
C ASP A 668 -75.74 -58.67 -29.97
N THR A 669 -76.20 -58.46 -31.19
CA THR A 669 -77.62 -58.30 -31.40
C THR A 669 -77.99 -59.21 -32.60
N ASN A 670 -79.06 -59.98 -32.44
CA ASN A 670 -79.45 -60.97 -33.37
C ASN A 670 -80.34 -60.42 -34.51
N GLY A 671 -80.21 -60.93 -35.63
CA GLY A 671 -81.05 -60.73 -36.81
C GLY A 671 -82.42 -61.45 -36.74
N SER A 672 -82.60 -62.50 -37.54
CA SER A 672 -83.83 -63.22 -37.60
C SER A 672 -83.88 -64.53 -36.74
N LEU A 673 -82.70 -65.15 -36.46
CA LEU A 673 -82.61 -66.32 -35.66
C LEU A 673 -81.48 -66.21 -34.62
N ASP A 674 -81.84 -66.14 -33.41
CA ASP A 674 -80.84 -66.04 -32.25
C ASP A 674 -80.00 -67.26 -32.23
N GLY A 675 -78.62 -67.12 -32.22
CA GLY A 675 -77.62 -68.11 -32.20
C GLY A 675 -77.21 -68.73 -33.56
N LYS A 676 -77.65 -68.18 -34.69
CA LYS A 676 -77.17 -68.52 -36.02
C LYS A 676 -76.58 -67.36 -36.77
N ALA A 677 -75.45 -67.47 -37.34
CA ALA A 677 -74.82 -66.38 -38.06
C ALA A 677 -75.55 -66.02 -39.40
N GLU A 678 -76.18 -64.84 -39.41
CA GLU A 678 -77.03 -64.37 -40.54
C GLU A 678 -76.73 -62.89 -40.91
N PRO A 679 -76.90 -62.38 -42.10
CA PRO A 679 -76.84 -60.97 -42.45
C PRO A 679 -77.78 -60.18 -41.55
N GLY A 680 -77.23 -59.14 -40.96
CA GLY A 680 -77.90 -58.26 -39.98
C GLY A 680 -77.48 -58.53 -38.53
N ASP A 681 -76.89 -59.63 -38.18
CA ASP A 681 -76.33 -59.88 -36.89
C ASP A 681 -75.18 -58.93 -36.63
N THR A 682 -75.05 -58.53 -35.37
CA THR A 682 -73.96 -57.65 -35.01
C THR A 682 -73.05 -58.30 -33.94
N ILE A 683 -71.75 -58.03 -33.99
CA ILE A 683 -70.82 -58.23 -32.88
C ILE A 683 -70.41 -56.82 -32.40
N VAL A 684 -70.71 -56.53 -31.19
CA VAL A 684 -70.43 -55.23 -30.56
C VAL A 684 -69.33 -55.39 -29.54
N ILE A 685 -68.20 -54.72 -29.82
CA ILE A 685 -67.05 -54.71 -28.90
C ILE A 685 -66.86 -53.33 -28.32
N THR A 686 -66.98 -53.22 -27.01
CA THR A 686 -66.70 -51.99 -26.34
C THR A 686 -65.26 -52.00 -25.84
N PHE A 687 -64.51 -50.96 -26.15
CA PHE A 687 -63.12 -50.80 -25.73
C PHE A 687 -63.02 -49.90 -24.47
N SER A 688 -61.94 -50.08 -23.74
CA SER A 688 -61.65 -49.31 -22.54
C SER A 688 -61.45 -47.79 -22.85
N GLU A 689 -61.20 -47.45 -24.09
CA GLU A 689 -61.00 -46.09 -24.56
C GLU A 689 -61.39 -45.92 -26.07
N PRO A 690 -61.48 -44.67 -26.54
CA PRO A 690 -61.78 -44.42 -27.97
C PRO A 690 -60.72 -44.93 -28.90
N LEU A 691 -61.17 -45.71 -29.91
CA LEU A 691 -60.27 -46.08 -31.02
C LEU A 691 -60.07 -44.89 -31.97
N ALA A 692 -58.93 -44.81 -32.60
CA ALA A 692 -58.65 -43.87 -33.69
C ALA A 692 -59.46 -44.30 -34.94
N PRO A 693 -60.38 -43.47 -35.44
CA PRO A 693 -61.19 -43.91 -36.62
C PRO A 693 -60.37 -44.33 -37.82
N ALA A 694 -59.17 -43.77 -38.01
CA ALA A 694 -58.30 -44.12 -39.14
C ALA A 694 -57.70 -45.54 -39.02
N SER A 695 -57.68 -46.12 -37.82
CA SER A 695 -57.14 -47.48 -37.56
C SER A 695 -58.18 -48.56 -37.74
N VAL A 696 -59.48 -48.20 -37.83
CA VAL A 696 -60.58 -49.08 -37.93
C VAL A 696 -61.00 -49.17 -39.38
N PRO A 697 -61.01 -50.41 -40.02
CA PRO A 697 -61.50 -50.53 -41.39
C PRO A 697 -63.01 -50.26 -41.48
N SER A 698 -63.50 -49.68 -42.56
CA SER A 698 -64.92 -49.44 -42.76
C SER A 698 -65.72 -50.72 -43.09
N SER A 699 -65.02 -51.75 -43.43
CA SER A 699 -65.62 -53.10 -43.70
C SER A 699 -64.61 -54.17 -43.33
N THR A 700 -65.15 -55.38 -43.07
CA THR A 700 -64.34 -56.57 -42.73
C THR A 700 -64.95 -57.80 -43.44
N THR A 701 -64.19 -58.88 -43.47
CA THR A 701 -64.73 -60.20 -43.75
C THR A 701 -64.84 -60.99 -42.42
N VAL A 702 -66.05 -61.33 -42.05
CA VAL A 702 -66.30 -62.18 -40.90
C VAL A 702 -66.22 -63.61 -41.39
N THR A 703 -65.33 -64.43 -40.82
CA THR A 703 -65.18 -65.82 -41.20
C THR A 703 -65.31 -66.73 -39.98
N ILE A 704 -66.22 -67.72 -40.07
CA ILE A 704 -66.37 -68.77 -39.07
C ILE A 704 -65.77 -69.99 -39.73
N THR A 705 -64.84 -70.64 -39.03
CA THR A 705 -64.21 -71.88 -39.55
C THR A 705 -64.35 -72.96 -38.48
N ASP A 706 -64.87 -74.15 -38.89
CA ASP A 706 -64.75 -75.37 -38.13
C ASP A 706 -63.39 -76.01 -38.44
N PRO A 707 -62.39 -75.97 -37.54
CA PRO A 707 -61.10 -76.63 -37.78
C PRO A 707 -61.27 -78.17 -37.92
N ALA A 708 -60.70 -78.79 -38.93
CA ALA A 708 -60.83 -80.17 -39.16
C ALA A 708 -60.45 -81.01 -37.90
N GLY A 709 -61.39 -81.83 -37.42
CA GLY A 709 -61.23 -82.82 -36.35
C GLY A 709 -61.27 -82.19 -34.94
N SER A 710 -61.56 -80.97 -34.67
CA SER A 710 -61.50 -80.36 -33.34
C SER A 710 -62.81 -80.04 -32.72
N GLY A 711 -63.87 -79.91 -33.37
CA GLY A 711 -65.20 -79.63 -32.85
C GLY A 711 -65.50 -78.31 -32.25
N ASN A 712 -64.54 -77.38 -32.22
CA ASN A 712 -64.71 -75.95 -31.76
C ASN A 712 -64.44 -74.96 -32.85
N ASP A 713 -65.43 -74.18 -33.23
CA ASP A 713 -65.29 -73.16 -34.25
C ASP A 713 -64.35 -72.03 -33.86
N THR A 714 -63.81 -71.37 -34.85
CA THR A 714 -63.08 -70.17 -34.67
C THR A 714 -63.72 -69.05 -35.53
N LEU A 715 -63.68 -67.80 -34.94
CA LEU A 715 -64.15 -66.61 -35.57
C LEU A 715 -62.96 -65.70 -35.92
N THR A 716 -62.94 -65.22 -37.12
CA THR A 716 -61.99 -64.22 -37.59
C THR A 716 -62.77 -63.00 -38.13
N MET A 717 -62.39 -61.81 -37.72
CA MET A 717 -62.82 -60.54 -38.32
C MET A 717 -61.60 -59.84 -38.87
N LEU A 718 -61.44 -59.85 -40.21
CA LEU A 718 -60.23 -59.32 -40.88
C LEU A 718 -59.96 -57.87 -40.52
N GLY A 719 -58.77 -57.53 -39.96
CA GLY A 719 -58.40 -56.19 -39.50
C GLY A 719 -59.12 -55.70 -38.23
N ILE A 720 -59.99 -56.53 -37.62
CA ILE A 720 -60.64 -56.28 -36.34
C ILE A 720 -60.16 -57.23 -35.25
N SER A 721 -60.05 -58.59 -35.62
CA SER A 721 -59.46 -59.56 -34.67
C SER A 721 -58.04 -59.96 -35.11
N ASN A 722 -57.23 -60.24 -34.12
CA ASN A 722 -55.89 -60.76 -34.29
C ASN A 722 -55.97 -62.30 -34.39
N GLY A 723 -56.08 -62.76 -35.68
CA GLY A 723 -56.19 -64.14 -36.02
C GLY A 723 -57.56 -64.81 -35.68
N ALA A 724 -57.60 -66.09 -35.87
CA ALA A 724 -58.78 -66.87 -35.56
C ALA A 724 -58.93 -67.09 -34.06
N ARG A 725 -60.11 -66.89 -33.53
CA ARG A 725 -60.44 -67.01 -32.12
C ARG A 725 -61.54 -67.98 -31.86
N THR A 726 -61.40 -68.83 -30.83
CA THR A 726 -62.34 -69.79 -30.50
C THR A 726 -63.71 -69.17 -30.09
N THR A 727 -64.75 -69.76 -30.60
CA THR A 727 -66.17 -69.50 -30.20
C THR A 727 -66.58 -70.26 -28.95
N GLY A 728 -65.63 -70.97 -28.33
CA GLY A 728 -65.85 -71.80 -27.19
C GLY A 728 -66.40 -73.17 -27.64
N ALA A 729 -67.38 -73.67 -26.93
CA ALA A 729 -68.02 -74.97 -27.21
C ALA A 729 -69.09 -74.89 -28.37
N ASN A 730 -69.30 -73.71 -28.88
CA ASN A 730 -70.30 -73.47 -29.98
C ASN A 730 -69.73 -73.87 -31.33
N THR A 731 -70.50 -74.74 -32.09
CA THR A 731 -70.15 -75.17 -33.41
C THR A 731 -71.19 -74.54 -34.42
N TYR A 732 -70.91 -73.28 -34.88
CA TYR A 732 -71.77 -72.55 -35.80
C TYR A 732 -71.70 -73.18 -37.20
N VAL A 733 -70.60 -73.80 -37.55
CA VAL A 733 -70.35 -74.49 -38.76
C VAL A 733 -70.29 -75.98 -38.41
N THR A 734 -71.14 -76.76 -38.93
CA THR A 734 -71.21 -78.17 -38.59
C THR A 734 -70.51 -79.09 -39.61
N LEU A 735 -69.94 -78.54 -40.64
CA LEU A 735 -69.12 -79.25 -41.61
C LEU A 735 -67.63 -79.24 -41.15
N ASP A 736 -67.08 -80.46 -40.86
CA ASP A 736 -65.71 -80.57 -40.45
C ASP A 736 -64.78 -79.99 -41.53
N GLY A 737 -63.95 -79.04 -41.12
CA GLY A 737 -63.12 -78.23 -42.00
C GLY A 737 -63.91 -77.19 -42.88
N GLY A 738 -65.19 -76.97 -42.57
CA GLY A 738 -66.02 -75.95 -43.22
C GLY A 738 -65.68 -74.55 -42.88
N VAL A 739 -65.84 -73.67 -43.88
CA VAL A 739 -65.60 -72.24 -43.74
C VAL A 739 -66.87 -71.52 -44.22
N ALA A 740 -67.36 -70.65 -43.39
CA ALA A 740 -68.46 -69.72 -43.65
C ALA A 740 -67.91 -68.26 -43.61
N SER A 741 -67.92 -67.54 -44.74
CA SER A 741 -67.38 -66.18 -44.83
C SER A 741 -68.45 -65.19 -45.27
N PHE A 742 -68.51 -64.09 -44.58
CA PHE A 742 -69.34 -62.97 -44.82
C PHE A 742 -68.51 -61.79 -45.22
N ALA A 743 -68.31 -61.60 -46.52
CA ALA A 743 -67.52 -60.47 -47.03
C ALA A 743 -68.31 -59.18 -46.94
N ASN A 744 -67.59 -58.08 -46.96
CA ASN A 744 -68.10 -56.67 -46.87
C ASN A 744 -69.05 -56.42 -45.66
N SER A 745 -68.86 -57.18 -44.57
CA SER A 745 -69.48 -56.87 -43.28
C SER A 745 -69.08 -55.47 -42.85
N THR A 746 -70.07 -54.68 -42.47
CA THR A 746 -69.84 -53.24 -42.18
C THR A 746 -69.19 -53.09 -40.75
N VAL A 747 -68.33 -52.12 -40.61
CA VAL A 747 -67.76 -51.78 -39.35
C VAL A 747 -68.11 -50.34 -39.03
N ALA A 748 -68.64 -50.12 -37.84
CA ALA A 748 -68.99 -48.77 -37.41
C ALA A 748 -68.47 -48.48 -35.99
N LEU A 749 -68.08 -47.28 -35.77
CA LEU A 749 -67.75 -46.73 -34.44
C LEU A 749 -68.89 -45.94 -33.87
N SER A 750 -69.17 -46.09 -32.61
CA SER A 750 -70.17 -45.36 -31.85
C SER A 750 -69.68 -45.04 -30.41
N ASN A 751 -70.48 -44.41 -29.60
CA ASN A 751 -70.16 -44.10 -28.20
C ASN A 751 -68.81 -43.37 -28.05
N ALA A 752 -68.64 -42.28 -28.77
CA ALA A 752 -67.40 -41.53 -28.93
C ALA A 752 -66.21 -42.46 -29.29
N ASN A 753 -66.41 -43.33 -30.30
CA ASN A 753 -65.44 -44.27 -30.82
C ASN A 753 -64.98 -45.38 -29.86
N ARG A 754 -65.64 -45.57 -28.70
CA ARG A 754 -65.38 -46.65 -27.76
C ARG A 754 -66.04 -47.97 -28.16
N THR A 755 -67.08 -47.93 -28.98
CA THR A 755 -67.83 -49.10 -29.34
C THR A 755 -67.64 -49.35 -30.84
N LEU A 756 -67.11 -50.54 -31.15
CA LEU A 756 -66.92 -51.04 -32.50
C LEU A 756 -68.03 -52.07 -32.73
N THR A 757 -68.87 -51.81 -33.72
CA THR A 757 -69.93 -52.72 -34.18
C THR A 757 -69.57 -53.29 -35.55
N VAL A 758 -69.47 -54.62 -35.60
CA VAL A 758 -69.35 -55.37 -36.87
C VAL A 758 -70.74 -55.90 -37.19
N THR A 759 -71.32 -55.46 -38.31
CA THR A 759 -72.62 -56.01 -38.79
C THR A 759 -72.38 -56.93 -39.96
N ILE A 760 -72.81 -58.19 -39.81
CA ILE A 760 -72.71 -59.20 -40.88
C ILE A 760 -73.52 -58.73 -42.10
N ALA A 761 -72.87 -58.67 -43.25
CA ALA A 761 -73.46 -58.26 -44.51
C ALA A 761 -73.36 -59.34 -45.48
N SER A 762 -74.05 -59.24 -46.56
CA SER A 762 -74.03 -60.15 -47.72
C SER A 762 -74.37 -61.62 -47.43
N PRO A 763 -74.81 -62.38 -48.40
CA PRO A 763 -74.96 -63.79 -48.20
C PRO A 763 -73.66 -64.48 -47.92
N CYS A 764 -73.75 -65.52 -47.11
CA CYS A 764 -72.58 -66.38 -46.78
C CYS A 764 -71.93 -66.95 -48.01
N SER A 765 -70.60 -67.05 -48.05
CA SER A 765 -69.77 -67.73 -49.03
C SER A 765 -68.84 -68.73 -48.38
N GLY A 766 -68.57 -69.91 -49.06
CA GLY A 766 -67.69 -70.89 -48.58
C GLY A 766 -68.41 -72.24 -48.23
N THR A 767 -67.60 -73.24 -47.99
CA THR A 767 -68.08 -74.61 -47.80
C THR A 767 -68.98 -74.82 -46.59
N GLY A 768 -68.79 -74.03 -45.53
CA GLY A 768 -69.54 -74.07 -44.32
C GLY A 768 -70.89 -73.36 -44.31
N CYS A 769 -71.23 -72.58 -45.36
CA CYS A 769 -72.46 -71.81 -45.41
C CYS A 769 -73.75 -72.69 -45.40
N ALA A 770 -73.76 -73.75 -46.08
CA ALA A 770 -74.92 -74.66 -46.13
C ALA A 770 -75.09 -75.42 -44.80
N THR A 771 -74.10 -75.40 -43.96
CA THR A 771 -74.06 -76.13 -42.66
C THR A 771 -74.06 -75.23 -41.42
N LEU A 772 -74.43 -73.96 -41.58
CA LEU A 772 -74.59 -73.03 -40.45
C LEU A 772 -75.69 -73.47 -39.58
N GLY A 773 -75.38 -73.83 -38.35
CA GLY A 773 -76.32 -74.34 -37.32
C GLY A 773 -76.62 -73.24 -36.28
N GLN A 774 -77.82 -73.36 -35.64
CA GLN A 774 -78.19 -72.48 -34.52
C GLN A 774 -77.61 -73.05 -33.24
N GLN A 775 -76.95 -72.20 -32.50
CA GLN A 775 -76.44 -72.52 -31.13
C GLN A 775 -77.46 -72.05 -30.08
N LEU A 776 -77.80 -72.93 -29.16
CA LEU A 776 -78.82 -72.63 -28.14
C LEU A 776 -78.21 -72.39 -26.79
N THR A 777 -76.87 -72.53 -26.64
CA THR A 777 -76.15 -72.31 -25.39
C THR A 777 -75.17 -71.24 -25.47
N VAL A 778 -74.89 -70.53 -24.34
CA VAL A 778 -73.79 -69.66 -24.24
C VAL A 778 -72.46 -70.39 -24.16
N ALA A 779 -71.41 -69.87 -24.79
CA ALA A 779 -70.03 -70.41 -24.74
C ALA A 779 -69.06 -69.29 -24.49
N THR A 780 -67.85 -69.65 -24.11
CA THR A 780 -66.82 -68.66 -23.87
C THR A 780 -66.14 -68.22 -25.15
N TYR A 781 -66.56 -67.14 -25.74
CA TYR A 781 -65.85 -66.49 -26.88
C TYR A 781 -64.60 -65.79 -26.43
N SER A 782 -63.53 -65.96 -27.13
CA SER A 782 -62.26 -65.21 -26.97
C SER A 782 -62.05 -64.24 -28.10
N TYR A 783 -61.89 -62.99 -27.80
CA TYR A 783 -61.57 -61.95 -28.75
C TYR A 783 -60.19 -61.32 -28.41
N LEU A 784 -59.41 -61.16 -29.44
CA LEU A 784 -58.16 -60.38 -29.35
C LEU A 784 -58.17 -59.33 -30.43
N ALA A 785 -57.92 -58.09 -30.09
CA ALA A 785 -57.94 -57.00 -31.04
C ALA A 785 -56.81 -57.14 -32.09
N ALA A 786 -57.12 -56.74 -33.32
CA ALA A 786 -56.11 -56.65 -34.36
C ALA A 786 -54.99 -55.69 -33.95
N THR A 787 -53.74 -56.01 -34.28
CA THR A 787 -52.56 -55.19 -34.00
C THR A 787 -52.52 -53.89 -34.79
N THR A 788 -53.42 -53.66 -35.69
CA THR A 788 -53.62 -52.40 -36.45
C THR A 788 -54.55 -51.42 -35.83
N LEU A 789 -55.34 -51.88 -34.89
CA LEU A 789 -56.21 -50.92 -34.12
C LEU A 789 -55.39 -50.15 -33.13
N THR A 790 -55.62 -48.87 -33.12
CA THR A 790 -54.98 -47.94 -32.18
C THR A 790 -56.02 -47.06 -31.48
N ASP A 791 -55.66 -46.55 -30.32
CA ASP A 791 -56.37 -45.39 -29.72
C ASP A 791 -56.06 -44.07 -30.45
N VAL A 792 -56.62 -42.97 -29.97
CA VAL A 792 -56.40 -41.61 -30.51
C VAL A 792 -54.98 -41.10 -30.20
N SER A 793 -54.31 -41.66 -29.21
CA SER A 793 -52.91 -41.35 -28.81
C SER A 793 -51.91 -42.19 -29.66
N GLY A 794 -52.35 -43.14 -30.48
CA GLY A 794 -51.50 -43.99 -31.32
C GLY A 794 -51.02 -45.26 -30.59
N ASN A 795 -51.53 -45.61 -29.40
CA ASN A 795 -51.16 -46.84 -28.73
C ASN A 795 -51.87 -48.00 -29.39
N LEU A 796 -51.12 -49.09 -29.75
CA LEU A 796 -51.67 -50.29 -30.34
C LEU A 796 -52.59 -51.05 -29.38
N ALA A 797 -53.68 -51.64 -29.86
CA ALA A 797 -54.60 -52.41 -29.00
C ALA A 797 -53.89 -53.47 -28.16
N ALA A 798 -54.44 -53.72 -26.98
CA ALA A 798 -53.87 -54.65 -26.00
C ALA A 798 -53.81 -56.08 -26.60
N THR A 799 -52.72 -56.76 -26.23
CA THR A 799 -52.47 -58.14 -26.67
C THR A 799 -53.09 -59.17 -25.71
N GLN A 800 -53.87 -58.76 -24.76
CA GLN A 800 -54.64 -59.61 -23.88
C GLN A 800 -55.99 -59.93 -24.50
N ALA A 801 -56.30 -61.22 -24.56
CA ALA A 801 -57.57 -61.65 -25.07
C ALA A 801 -58.69 -61.39 -24.10
N LYS A 802 -59.78 -60.77 -24.51
CA LYS A 802 -61.02 -60.65 -23.77
C LYS A 802 -61.85 -61.92 -23.94
N THR A 803 -62.17 -62.58 -22.88
CA THR A 803 -63.15 -63.71 -22.87
C THR A 803 -64.50 -63.22 -22.41
N GLN A 804 -65.54 -63.67 -23.09
CA GLN A 804 -66.92 -63.30 -22.75
C GLN A 804 -67.79 -64.58 -22.91
N SER A 805 -68.54 -64.93 -21.83
CA SER A 805 -69.58 -65.96 -21.98
C SER A 805 -70.76 -65.37 -22.76
N ILE A 806 -70.95 -65.78 -23.99
CA ILE A 806 -71.93 -65.20 -24.91
C ILE A 806 -72.35 -66.26 -25.96
N ARG A 807 -73.54 -66.14 -26.48
CA ARG A 807 -73.94 -66.82 -27.69
C ARG A 807 -73.89 -65.72 -28.79
N LEU A 808 -72.96 -65.90 -29.67
CA LEU A 808 -72.80 -64.94 -30.77
C LEU A 808 -73.86 -65.24 -31.78
N PHE A 809 -74.31 -64.21 -32.50
CA PHE A 809 -75.23 -64.24 -33.58
C PHE A 809 -76.68 -64.62 -33.25
#